data_ffc6a8be58f15be3c9044fcbf560560b
#
_entry.id   ffc6a8be58f15be3c9044fcbf560560b
#
_cell.length_a   1.000
_cell.length_b   1.000
_cell.length_c   1.000
_cell.angle_alpha   90.00
_cell.angle_beta   90.00
_cell.angle_gamma   90.00
#
_symmetry.space_group_name_H-M   'P 1'
#
loop_
_entity.id
_entity.type
_entity.pdbx_description
1 polymer ?
#
loop_
_entity_poly.entity_id
_entity_poly.type
_entity_poly.pdbx_seq_one_letter_code
_entity_poly.pdbx_strand_id
1 'polypeptide(L)'
;MATGWNTFPIEFRGGLISNMSLLQQGINAVGSASTLQNFEVDKEGGYKKIKGFTKFTDFTIPGTGDTLGLKVVSNARVIVARKINSATVTERQTATSTVNGATSSTTAVALDTNTATAVVNGAVSSGTALTLDRARTFTAVTGSSSLAGASATFNITNTNGTYTAAINAAGTGFKVNETVTVVGANLGGATSANNATVTVTSVGSSAVTYTNPTQSSYSGSGSSATFNITKTGTTYTVAISAAGSGYATSQTIKVVGTQLNGATTANDATITITAVDGSGGITAATVAGTGLAEGPITGVSIAGTGVSFTGTITKGMLVTGTGISGDLVVKTVTDQNTLVLDRATTIADNVVLTFNTNIKAGMFVTGTGISGTVTVATVTNQNSITLSSAQSLSDNTVLTFGDLVTADVDKTAYYYSTGNDWIFTAVSTNTNGGKVNQADFNFDGTDKIVFVDGTSYPSIYNVSNNTQTNLTAASANINTDVLGAERVVIFKNTAFYTKGNKLLFTAPSTVDNFSVADGAGTINLAHNITGIVVFREQLIIFTTDTVSRLTGSSTADFRLQPITENIGCINGDTVQEVGGDIMYLAPDGLRLLSATDRIGDFALDVASDKIKEDASKFLSGNTAYCSTVVREKSQYRVFSYVSSRASSASDGLIATKLSAQGSDGIEWSTTKGIKASVIDSTYNITNATETIAFSNNDNYAYLLDSGNTFDGTNIEAIMQTAFMPINDPQIRKTFYKAVLFIDPEGTIDLDFSVRYDFESLLRNDIIQPDIIEIKTATSPSVAVFGGGALFSASGGVVFSSNLEKVYPVNVIGSGDTIALRISDATSNPSFTLDTCVLEYKQNDRQ
;
A
#
# COMPACT_ATOMS: atom_id res chain seq x y z
N MET A 1 -52.28 22.31 35.51
CA MET A 1 -51.57 22.95 34.40
C MET A 1 -50.50 21.98 34.01
N ALA A 2 -50.55 21.46 32.78
CA ALA A 2 -49.51 20.57 32.28
C ALA A 2 -48.25 21.41 32.15
N THR A 3 -47.22 21.09 32.93
CA THR A 3 -45.87 21.67 32.76
C THR A 3 -45.27 21.10 31.50
N GLY A 4 -45.66 21.68 30.35
CA GLY A 4 -45.15 21.26 29.05
C GLY A 4 -43.67 21.61 28.91
N TRP A 5 -42.87 20.63 28.62
CA TRP A 5 -41.52 20.82 28.14
C TRP A 5 -41.58 21.48 26.74
N ASN A 6 -40.77 22.46 26.51
CA ASN A 6 -40.58 23.05 25.19
C ASN A 6 -39.50 22.30 24.46
N THR A 7 -39.66 22.11 23.15
CA THR A 7 -38.66 21.53 22.28
C THR A 7 -38.20 22.59 21.25
N PHE A 8 -36.92 22.54 20.91
CA PHE A 8 -36.34 23.42 19.90
C PHE A 8 -35.44 22.61 18.97
N PRO A 9 -35.81 22.44 17.69
CA PRO A 9 -34.98 21.76 16.71
C PRO A 9 -33.90 22.71 16.18
N ILE A 10 -32.69 22.17 16.04
CA ILE A 10 -31.52 22.83 15.49
C ILE A 10 -31.03 21.98 14.32
N GLU A 11 -31.32 22.40 13.09
CA GLU A 11 -30.78 21.76 11.91
C GLU A 11 -29.34 22.24 11.68
N PHE A 12 -28.39 21.32 11.54
CA PHE A 12 -26.99 21.64 11.29
C PHE A 12 -26.80 22.04 9.83
N ARG A 13 -26.81 23.34 9.56
CA ARG A 13 -26.68 23.93 8.21
C ARG A 13 -26.16 25.37 8.31
N GLY A 14 -25.74 25.93 7.15
CA GLY A 14 -25.22 27.28 7.06
C GLY A 14 -23.70 27.33 7.08
N GLY A 15 -23.03 26.18 7.38
CA GLY A 15 -21.59 26.07 7.40
C GLY A 15 -20.93 26.89 8.50
N LEU A 16 -19.63 27.17 8.32
CA LEU A 16 -18.85 28.05 9.17
C LEU A 16 -19.18 29.52 8.88
N ILE A 17 -19.39 30.30 9.94
CA ILE A 17 -19.61 31.76 9.86
C ILE A 17 -18.68 32.44 10.87
N SER A 18 -17.86 33.37 10.40
CA SER A 18 -16.94 34.15 11.23
C SER A 18 -16.97 35.68 10.97
N ASN A 19 -17.93 36.14 10.16
CA ASN A 19 -18.07 37.56 9.84
C ASN A 19 -19.04 38.32 10.76
N MET A 20 -19.60 37.68 11.76
CA MET A 20 -20.55 38.28 12.71
C MET A 20 -20.30 37.82 14.15
N SER A 21 -20.79 38.59 15.12
CA SER A 21 -20.66 38.19 16.53
C SER A 21 -21.40 36.87 16.83
N LEU A 22 -20.90 36.11 17.79
CA LEU A 22 -21.48 34.81 18.17
C LEU A 22 -22.98 34.89 18.57
N LEU A 23 -23.41 35.97 19.18
CA LEU A 23 -24.83 36.20 19.52
C LEU A 23 -25.67 36.50 18.27
N GLN A 24 -25.19 37.37 17.38
CA GLN A 24 -25.81 37.68 16.12
C GLN A 24 -25.98 36.45 15.23
N GLN A 25 -24.95 35.63 15.17
CA GLN A 25 -24.97 34.33 14.47
C GLN A 25 -26.02 33.39 15.09
N GLY A 26 -26.05 33.27 16.44
CA GLY A 26 -27.01 32.42 17.14
C GLY A 26 -28.49 32.85 16.93
N ILE A 27 -28.73 34.13 16.63
CA ILE A 27 -30.10 34.65 16.32
C ILE A 27 -30.43 34.45 14.85
N ASN A 28 -29.55 34.82 13.95
CA ASN A 28 -29.81 34.96 12.50
C ASN A 28 -29.50 33.69 11.69
N ALA A 29 -28.66 32.83 12.20
CA ALA A 29 -28.17 31.64 11.50
C ALA A 29 -28.09 30.42 12.44
N VAL A 30 -29.25 30.10 13.01
CA VAL A 30 -29.37 28.95 13.92
C VAL A 30 -28.90 27.66 13.23
N GLY A 31 -28.07 26.88 13.93
CA GLY A 31 -27.48 25.64 13.40
C GLY A 31 -26.18 25.82 12.58
N SER A 32 -25.81 27.07 12.22
CA SER A 32 -24.50 27.34 11.67
C SER A 32 -23.41 27.20 12.71
N ALA A 33 -22.20 26.90 12.26
CA ALA A 33 -21.06 26.66 13.12
C ALA A 33 -20.22 27.93 13.31
N SER A 34 -19.79 28.19 14.53
CA SER A 34 -18.73 29.14 14.88
C SER A 34 -17.35 28.52 14.80
N THR A 35 -17.29 27.18 14.84
CA THR A 35 -16.11 26.38 14.55
C THR A 35 -16.55 25.13 13.80
N LEU A 36 -15.96 24.87 12.63
CA LEU A 36 -16.27 23.70 11.81
C LEU A 36 -14.94 23.20 11.20
N GLN A 37 -14.21 22.43 11.99
CA GLN A 37 -12.89 21.91 11.63
C GLN A 37 -12.98 20.43 11.31
N ASN A 38 -12.42 20.02 10.17
CA ASN A 38 -12.42 18.64 9.69
C ASN A 38 -13.83 18.04 9.56
N PHE A 39 -14.78 18.89 9.31
CA PHE A 39 -16.11 18.56 8.82
C PHE A 39 -16.29 19.17 7.41
N GLU A 40 -17.14 18.58 6.62
CA GLU A 40 -17.61 19.12 5.35
C GLU A 40 -19.12 19.28 5.43
N VAL A 41 -19.64 20.22 4.65
CA VAL A 41 -21.10 20.38 4.53
C VAL A 41 -21.58 19.36 3.50
N ASP A 42 -22.57 18.54 3.87
CA ASP A 42 -23.17 17.56 2.97
C ASP A 42 -24.17 18.26 2.02
N LYS A 43 -24.24 17.79 0.78
CA LYS A 43 -25.23 18.31 -0.21
C LYS A 43 -26.67 18.12 0.22
N GLU A 44 -26.95 17.04 0.94
CA GLU A 44 -28.27 16.67 1.43
C GLU A 44 -28.63 17.38 2.74
N GLY A 45 -27.67 18.10 3.32
CA GLY A 45 -27.76 18.79 4.60
C GLY A 45 -26.92 18.09 5.68
N GLY A 46 -26.65 18.82 6.76
CA GLY A 46 -25.84 18.31 7.87
C GLY A 46 -24.34 18.58 7.71
N TYR A 47 -23.59 18.25 8.77
CA TYR A 47 -22.14 18.36 8.81
C TYR A 47 -21.54 16.96 8.89
N LYS A 48 -20.76 16.59 7.88
CA LYS A 48 -20.12 15.28 7.76
C LYS A 48 -18.66 15.36 8.14
N LYS A 49 -18.20 14.45 9.05
CA LYS A 49 -16.76 14.32 9.32
C LYS A 49 -16.04 13.94 8.02
N ILE A 50 -14.97 14.66 7.67
CA ILE A 50 -14.19 14.36 6.46
C ILE A 50 -13.56 12.98 6.53
N LYS A 51 -13.39 12.35 5.38
CA LYS A 51 -12.55 11.15 5.26
C LYS A 51 -11.07 11.52 5.34
N GLY A 52 -10.25 10.55 5.67
CA GLY A 52 -8.83 10.73 5.77
C GLY A 52 -8.09 10.67 4.44
N PHE A 53 -6.82 10.32 4.51
CA PHE A 53 -6.01 10.01 3.35
C PHE A 53 -5.09 8.82 3.65
N THR A 54 -4.74 8.09 2.60
CA THR A 54 -3.83 6.96 2.64
C THR A 54 -2.74 7.15 1.60
N LYS A 55 -1.60 6.51 1.77
CA LYS A 55 -0.56 6.54 0.74
C LYS A 55 -1.08 5.93 -0.56
N PHE A 56 -0.77 6.56 -1.69
CA PHE A 56 -1.05 6.00 -3.01
C PHE A 56 -0.23 4.74 -3.25
N THR A 57 1.00 4.75 -2.79
CA THR A 57 1.90 3.59 -2.74
C THR A 57 2.77 3.70 -1.49
N ASP A 58 3.15 2.56 -0.93
CA ASP A 58 4.07 2.51 0.21
C ASP A 58 5.52 2.86 -0.15
N PHE A 59 5.81 3.00 -1.44
CA PHE A 59 7.13 3.40 -1.92
C PHE A 59 7.27 4.91 -1.93
N THR A 60 8.40 5.40 -1.45
CA THR A 60 8.73 6.82 -1.49
C THR A 60 8.98 7.28 -2.92
N ILE A 61 8.54 8.48 -3.24
CA ILE A 61 8.96 9.16 -4.47
C ILE A 61 10.47 9.36 -4.38
N PRO A 62 11.25 8.95 -5.40
CA PRO A 62 12.71 9.10 -5.36
C PRO A 62 13.15 10.55 -5.24
N GLY A 63 14.25 10.78 -4.53
CA GLY A 63 14.80 12.12 -4.26
C GLY A 63 14.34 12.72 -2.94
N THR A 64 14.97 13.82 -2.52
CA THR A 64 14.76 14.47 -1.21
C THR A 64 14.18 15.88 -1.32
N GLY A 65 13.90 16.35 -2.55
CA GLY A 65 13.36 17.68 -2.80
C GLY A 65 11.84 17.77 -2.65
N ASP A 66 11.33 18.99 -2.82
CA ASP A 66 9.89 19.24 -2.81
C ASP A 66 9.20 18.63 -4.04
N THR A 67 7.97 18.19 -3.87
CA THR A 67 7.13 17.82 -5.01
C THR A 67 6.59 19.10 -5.65
N LEU A 68 6.93 19.30 -6.92
CA LEU A 68 6.65 20.51 -7.67
C LEU A 68 5.39 20.40 -8.53
N GLY A 69 4.93 19.20 -8.81
CA GLY A 69 3.72 18.96 -9.59
C GLY A 69 3.19 17.55 -9.38
N LEU A 70 1.91 17.37 -9.56
CA LEU A 70 1.23 16.09 -9.50
C LEU A 70 0.11 16.05 -10.53
N LYS A 71 -0.05 14.92 -11.23
CA LYS A 71 -1.14 14.68 -12.17
C LYS A 71 -1.73 13.30 -11.94
N VAL A 72 -3.02 13.23 -11.78
CA VAL A 72 -3.78 11.98 -11.78
C VAL A 72 -4.18 11.64 -13.21
N VAL A 73 -3.68 10.52 -13.73
CA VAL A 73 -3.96 10.04 -15.08
C VAL A 73 -4.79 8.77 -14.97
N SER A 74 -6.07 8.82 -15.01
CA SER A 74 -6.93 7.66 -14.75
C SER A 74 -6.83 7.12 -13.29
N ASN A 75 -7.68 6.16 -12.95
CA ASN A 75 -7.87 5.67 -11.58
C ASN A 75 -6.68 5.00 -10.92
N ALA A 76 -5.65 4.66 -11.68
CA ALA A 76 -4.58 3.83 -11.19
C ALA A 76 -3.19 4.41 -11.49
N ARG A 77 -3.10 5.62 -12.02
CA ARG A 77 -1.81 6.21 -12.36
C ARG A 77 -1.68 7.63 -11.86
N VAL A 78 -0.61 7.88 -11.14
CA VAL A 78 -0.21 9.22 -10.69
C VAL A 78 1.16 9.54 -11.27
N ILE A 79 1.31 10.74 -11.81
CA ILE A 79 2.61 11.29 -12.24
C ILE A 79 2.99 12.36 -11.23
N VAL A 80 4.25 12.39 -10.82
CA VAL A 80 4.80 13.43 -9.95
C VAL A 80 6.02 14.07 -10.58
N ALA A 81 6.17 15.35 -10.36
CA ALA A 81 7.36 16.13 -10.68
C ALA A 81 8.03 16.52 -9.36
N ARG A 82 9.32 16.21 -9.21
CA ARG A 82 10.03 16.39 -7.97
C ARG A 82 11.37 17.11 -8.16
N LYS A 83 11.71 18.03 -7.26
CA LYS A 83 13.00 18.69 -7.26
C LYS A 83 14.10 17.76 -6.77
N ILE A 84 15.25 17.78 -7.44
CA ILE A 84 16.45 17.05 -7.06
C ILE A 84 17.31 17.94 -6.17
N ASN A 85 17.39 17.67 -4.87
CA ASN A 85 18.13 18.52 -3.92
C ASN A 85 19.54 18.04 -3.60
N SER A 86 19.94 16.84 -4.02
CA SER A 86 21.23 16.27 -3.63
C SER A 86 21.95 15.61 -4.80
N ALA A 87 23.24 15.85 -4.91
CA ALA A 87 24.12 15.18 -5.85
C ALA A 87 24.35 13.68 -5.53
N THR A 88 23.98 13.27 -4.34
CA THR A 88 24.06 11.87 -3.89
C THR A 88 22.65 11.33 -3.71
N VAL A 89 22.11 10.76 -4.76
CA VAL A 89 20.82 10.07 -4.64
C VAL A 89 21.07 8.62 -4.35
N THR A 90 20.90 8.27 -3.12
CA THR A 90 20.93 6.89 -2.64
C THR A 90 19.57 6.27 -2.53
N GLU A 91 18.54 6.93 -3.07
CA GLU A 91 17.20 6.70 -2.51
C GLU A 91 16.45 5.53 -3.10
N ARG A 92 16.88 4.97 -4.22
CA ARG A 92 16.29 3.71 -4.65
C ARG A 92 17.23 2.89 -5.51
N GLN A 93 18.13 2.23 -4.85
CA GLN A 93 18.76 1.05 -5.38
C GLN A 93 17.67 -0.02 -5.51
N THR A 94 17.06 -0.11 -6.68
CA THR A 94 16.01 -1.11 -6.94
C THR A 94 16.60 -2.44 -7.38
N ALA A 95 17.82 -2.43 -7.91
CA ALA A 95 18.52 -3.63 -8.31
C ALA A 95 20.04 -3.43 -8.35
N THR A 96 20.79 -4.48 -8.06
CA THR A 96 22.19 -4.62 -8.38
C THR A 96 22.41 -5.90 -9.16
N SER A 97 23.27 -5.88 -10.14
CA SER A 97 23.70 -7.09 -10.85
C SER A 97 25.13 -6.91 -11.34
N THR A 98 25.82 -8.01 -11.59
CA THR A 98 27.17 -8.02 -12.12
C THR A 98 27.15 -8.25 -13.62
N VAL A 99 28.08 -7.64 -14.33
CA VAL A 99 28.27 -7.82 -15.77
C VAL A 99 28.83 -9.21 -16.02
N ASN A 100 28.17 -9.97 -16.91
CA ASN A 100 28.61 -11.29 -17.35
C ASN A 100 29.33 -11.18 -18.70
N GLY A 101 30.63 -11.24 -18.66
CA GLY A 101 31.49 -11.03 -19.80
C GLY A 101 31.78 -9.55 -20.11
N ALA A 102 33.02 -9.24 -20.42
CA ALA A 102 33.43 -7.87 -20.77
C ALA A 102 32.74 -7.36 -22.02
N THR A 103 32.33 -6.09 -21.99
CA THR A 103 31.74 -5.40 -23.15
C THR A 103 32.68 -4.35 -23.67
N SER A 104 32.67 -4.07 -24.98
CA SER A 104 33.48 -3.04 -25.62
C SER A 104 32.61 -2.21 -26.54
N SER A 105 32.36 -0.97 -26.15
CA SER A 105 31.56 0.00 -26.92
C SER A 105 30.23 -0.55 -27.47
N THR A 106 29.47 -1.22 -26.63
CA THR A 106 28.16 -1.80 -26.99
C THR A 106 27.04 -1.35 -26.04
N THR A 107 25.81 -1.31 -26.55
CA THR A 107 24.62 -1.08 -25.73
C THR A 107 24.08 -2.37 -25.09
N ALA A 108 24.33 -3.52 -25.67
CA ALA A 108 23.90 -4.81 -25.14
C ALA A 108 24.77 -5.25 -23.96
N VAL A 109 24.20 -5.54 -22.83
CA VAL A 109 24.88 -5.98 -21.62
C VAL A 109 24.23 -7.28 -21.11
N ALA A 110 25.04 -8.33 -20.99
CA ALA A 110 24.67 -9.53 -20.27
C ALA A 110 24.98 -9.36 -18.77
N LEU A 111 24.09 -9.86 -17.92
CA LEU A 111 24.19 -9.75 -16.48
C LEU A 111 24.16 -11.13 -15.84
N ASP A 112 24.83 -11.29 -14.73
CA ASP A 112 24.73 -12.47 -13.90
C ASP A 112 23.34 -12.58 -13.27
N THR A 113 22.88 -13.82 -13.10
CA THR A 113 21.60 -14.07 -12.47
C THR A 113 21.68 -13.79 -10.97
N ASN A 114 21.08 -12.71 -10.53
CA ASN A 114 20.92 -12.41 -9.10
C ASN A 114 19.50 -12.81 -8.67
N THR A 115 19.33 -14.10 -8.42
CA THR A 115 18.06 -14.67 -7.95
C THR A 115 18.25 -15.28 -6.57
N ALA A 116 17.25 -15.11 -5.72
CA ALA A 116 17.13 -15.83 -4.47
C ALA A 116 15.91 -16.74 -4.50
N THR A 117 15.99 -17.87 -3.83
CA THR A 117 14.87 -18.79 -3.69
C THR A 117 14.62 -19.10 -2.22
N ALA A 118 13.37 -19.29 -1.85
CA ALA A 118 12.95 -19.74 -0.52
C ALA A 118 11.60 -20.42 -0.59
N VAL A 119 11.23 -21.17 0.45
CA VAL A 119 9.92 -21.82 0.59
C VAL A 119 9.09 -21.03 1.60
N VAL A 120 7.82 -20.89 1.32
CA VAL A 120 6.86 -20.23 2.24
C VAL A 120 6.65 -21.13 3.47
N ASN A 121 6.81 -20.56 4.65
CA ASN A 121 6.54 -21.18 5.93
C ASN A 121 5.22 -20.68 6.51
N GLY A 122 4.20 -21.52 6.45
CA GLY A 122 2.84 -21.15 6.80
C GLY A 122 2.10 -20.42 5.67
N ALA A 123 0.85 -20.81 5.42
CA ALA A 123 0.04 -20.16 4.39
C ALA A 123 -0.22 -18.70 4.72
N VAL A 124 -0.07 -17.82 3.72
CA VAL A 124 -0.46 -16.41 3.79
C VAL A 124 -1.85 -16.26 3.19
N SER A 125 -2.80 -15.69 3.95
CA SER A 125 -4.16 -15.43 3.48
C SER A 125 -4.44 -13.93 3.54
N SER A 126 -4.48 -13.29 2.37
CA SER A 126 -4.69 -11.84 2.23
C SER A 126 -3.77 -10.99 3.13
N GLY A 127 -2.50 -11.40 3.28
CA GLY A 127 -1.50 -10.74 4.12
C GLY A 127 -0.32 -10.20 3.32
N THR A 128 0.41 -9.25 3.90
CA THR A 128 1.68 -8.73 3.37
C THR A 128 2.90 -9.33 4.05
N ALA A 129 2.74 -9.85 5.27
CA ALA A 129 3.83 -10.50 5.99
C ALA A 129 4.08 -11.90 5.42
N LEU A 130 5.33 -12.19 5.08
CA LEU A 130 5.77 -13.46 4.51
C LEU A 130 6.89 -14.05 5.36
N THR A 131 6.67 -15.25 5.84
CA THR A 131 7.69 -16.03 6.53
C THR A 131 8.23 -17.09 5.60
N LEU A 132 9.54 -17.27 5.59
CA LEU A 132 10.25 -18.18 4.68
C LEU A 132 11.08 -19.18 5.47
N ASP A 133 11.21 -20.39 4.92
CA ASP A 133 12.13 -21.41 5.42
C ASP A 133 13.36 -21.48 4.52
N ARG A 134 14.52 -21.32 5.12
CA ARG A 134 15.84 -21.65 4.54
C ARG A 134 16.47 -22.87 5.22
N ALA A 135 15.95 -23.27 6.37
CA ALA A 135 16.20 -24.55 7.04
C ALA A 135 14.84 -25.09 7.45
N ARG A 136 14.44 -26.24 6.88
CA ARG A 136 13.15 -26.86 7.16
C ARG A 136 13.28 -28.29 7.59
N THR A 137 12.59 -28.64 8.66
CA THR A 137 12.50 -30.02 9.17
C THR A 137 11.13 -30.62 8.78
N PHE A 138 11.20 -31.72 8.06
CA PHE A 138 10.06 -32.56 7.72
C PHE A 138 9.97 -33.67 8.77
N THR A 139 8.92 -33.68 9.55
CA THR A 139 8.75 -34.60 10.69
C THR A 139 8.03 -35.87 10.30
N ALA A 140 8.44 -37.01 10.88
CA ALA A 140 7.83 -38.32 10.74
C ALA A 140 7.67 -38.78 9.27
N VAL A 141 8.57 -38.36 8.36
CA VAL A 141 8.49 -38.76 6.96
C VAL A 141 8.80 -40.24 6.80
N THR A 142 8.04 -40.89 5.92
CA THR A 142 8.21 -42.28 5.54
C THR A 142 8.97 -42.41 4.23
N GLY A 143 9.61 -43.53 4.01
CA GLY A 143 10.27 -43.86 2.75
C GLY A 143 10.12 -45.35 2.40
N SER A 144 10.56 -45.70 1.19
CA SER A 144 10.59 -47.07 0.71
C SER A 144 11.93 -47.71 1.05
N SER A 145 11.88 -48.80 1.81
CA SER A 145 13.07 -49.57 2.14
C SER A 145 13.53 -50.38 0.93
N SER A 146 14.85 -50.58 0.82
CA SER A 146 15.48 -51.41 -0.21
C SER A 146 15.41 -52.91 0.10
N LEU A 147 15.09 -53.29 1.34
CA LEU A 147 14.97 -54.67 1.82
C LEU A 147 13.68 -54.88 2.62
N ALA A 148 13.76 -55.60 3.73
CA ALA A 148 12.59 -56.04 4.51
C ALA A 148 12.27 -55.15 5.72
N GLY A 149 13.03 -54.10 5.98
CA GLY A 149 12.77 -53.17 7.08
C GLY A 149 11.47 -52.37 6.88
N ALA A 150 10.72 -52.19 7.94
CA ALA A 150 9.40 -51.61 7.89
C ALA A 150 9.13 -50.60 9.02
N SER A 151 8.20 -49.71 8.79
CA SER A 151 7.67 -48.76 9.79
C SER A 151 8.65 -47.78 10.41
N ALA A 152 9.81 -47.54 9.79
CA ALA A 152 10.70 -46.44 10.21
C ALA A 152 10.18 -45.11 9.69
N THR A 153 10.29 -44.08 10.52
CA THR A 153 10.05 -42.69 10.12
C THR A 153 11.21 -41.84 10.56
N PHE A 154 11.42 -40.75 9.82
CA PHE A 154 12.55 -39.87 10.03
C PHE A 154 12.12 -38.40 10.14
N ASN A 155 12.86 -37.64 10.93
CA ASN A 155 12.82 -36.17 10.85
C ASN A 155 14.01 -35.78 9.97
N ILE A 156 13.72 -35.23 8.77
CA ILE A 156 14.72 -34.82 7.80
C ILE A 156 14.73 -33.28 7.75
N THR A 157 15.87 -32.69 8.07
CA THR A 157 16.06 -31.24 7.95
C THR A 157 16.84 -30.94 6.66
N ASN A 158 16.25 -30.11 5.81
CA ASN A 158 16.92 -29.51 4.67
C ASN A 158 17.48 -28.17 5.09
N THR A 159 18.78 -27.98 5.06
CA THR A 159 19.43 -26.68 5.29
C THR A 159 20.18 -26.32 4.02
N ASN A 160 19.59 -25.41 3.25
CA ASN A 160 20.15 -24.90 2.00
C ASN A 160 20.64 -26.01 1.04
N GLY A 161 19.79 -26.98 0.79
CA GLY A 161 20.08 -28.10 -0.11
C GLY A 161 20.79 -29.30 0.55
N THR A 162 21.26 -29.16 1.79
CA THR A 162 21.89 -30.26 2.52
C THR A 162 20.89 -30.91 3.46
N TYR A 163 20.74 -32.22 3.33
CA TYR A 163 19.88 -33.00 4.22
C TYR A 163 20.63 -33.48 5.47
N THR A 164 19.98 -33.40 6.62
CA THR A 164 20.33 -34.13 7.84
C THR A 164 19.14 -34.97 8.28
N ALA A 165 19.37 -36.13 8.85
CA ALA A 165 18.31 -37.03 9.31
C ALA A 165 18.46 -37.39 10.78
N ALA A 166 17.32 -37.41 11.48
CA ALA A 166 17.18 -37.99 12.80
C ALA A 166 16.08 -39.06 12.77
N ILE A 167 16.25 -40.09 13.54
CA ILE A 167 15.26 -41.18 13.66
C ILE A 167 14.08 -40.67 14.48
N ASN A 168 12.87 -40.72 13.91
CA ASN A 168 11.63 -40.41 14.62
C ASN A 168 11.01 -41.70 15.19
N ALA A 169 10.87 -42.71 14.34
CA ALA A 169 10.48 -44.04 14.76
C ALA A 169 11.47 -45.07 14.17
N ALA A 170 12.02 -45.93 15.01
CA ALA A 170 13.10 -46.85 14.65
C ALA A 170 12.68 -47.98 13.72
N GLY A 171 11.38 -48.27 13.59
CA GLY A 171 10.87 -49.40 12.80
C GLY A 171 11.37 -50.72 13.28
N THR A 172 11.24 -51.76 12.42
CA THR A 172 11.62 -53.15 12.73
C THR A 172 12.24 -53.83 11.52
N GLY A 173 13.10 -54.85 11.75
CA GLY A 173 13.62 -55.71 10.68
C GLY A 173 14.65 -55.07 9.77
N PHE A 174 15.22 -53.91 10.12
CA PHE A 174 16.26 -53.28 9.34
C PHE A 174 17.64 -53.93 9.52
N LYS A 175 18.44 -53.88 8.47
CA LYS A 175 19.85 -54.34 8.44
C LYS A 175 20.81 -53.19 8.24
N VAL A 176 22.02 -53.34 8.69
CA VAL A 176 23.10 -52.39 8.41
C VAL A 176 23.33 -52.31 6.89
N ASN A 177 23.55 -51.12 6.37
CA ASN A 177 23.65 -50.75 4.94
C ASN A 177 22.34 -50.84 4.14
N GLU A 178 21.19 -51.13 4.78
CA GLU A 178 19.89 -50.99 4.14
C GLU A 178 19.57 -49.54 3.87
N THR A 179 18.95 -49.25 2.75
CA THR A 179 18.63 -47.85 2.38
C THR A 179 17.11 -47.62 2.39
N VAL A 180 16.69 -46.46 2.85
CA VAL A 180 15.31 -46.01 2.82
C VAL A 180 15.26 -44.75 1.97
N THR A 181 14.56 -44.81 0.84
CA THR A 181 14.39 -43.68 -0.06
C THR A 181 13.13 -42.90 0.31
N VAL A 182 13.31 -41.61 0.69
CA VAL A 182 12.24 -40.67 0.91
C VAL A 182 12.13 -39.82 -0.35
N VAL A 183 10.94 -39.79 -0.98
CA VAL A 183 10.74 -39.03 -2.22
C VAL A 183 10.79 -37.53 -1.99
N GLY A 184 11.36 -36.83 -2.94
CA GLY A 184 11.56 -35.35 -2.86
C GLY A 184 10.27 -34.56 -2.68
N ALA A 185 9.14 -35.08 -3.19
CA ALA A 185 7.83 -34.46 -2.97
C ALA A 185 7.43 -34.39 -1.49
N ASN A 186 7.85 -35.36 -0.67
CA ASN A 186 7.64 -35.33 0.79
C ASN A 186 8.63 -34.41 1.52
N LEU A 187 9.61 -33.87 0.81
CA LEU A 187 10.68 -32.99 1.30
C LEU A 187 10.62 -31.59 0.65
N GLY A 188 9.45 -31.20 0.14
CA GLY A 188 9.23 -29.88 -0.45
C GLY A 188 9.90 -29.65 -1.81
N GLY A 189 10.39 -30.71 -2.47
CA GLY A 189 11.07 -30.64 -3.76
C GLY A 189 10.47 -31.58 -4.81
N ALA A 190 11.17 -31.78 -5.92
CA ALA A 190 10.74 -32.63 -7.01
C ALA A 190 11.11 -34.10 -6.74
N THR A 191 10.19 -35.06 -7.06
CA THR A 191 10.50 -36.49 -7.03
C THR A 191 11.60 -36.80 -8.02
N SER A 192 12.52 -37.65 -7.59
CA SER A 192 13.82 -38.01 -8.14
C SER A 192 14.93 -36.99 -7.96
N ALA A 193 14.72 -35.70 -8.30
CA ALA A 193 15.76 -34.68 -8.19
C ALA A 193 16.13 -34.36 -6.73
N ASN A 194 15.15 -34.35 -5.82
CA ASN A 194 15.32 -34.01 -4.40
C ASN A 194 15.04 -35.21 -3.48
N ASN A 195 15.16 -36.45 -3.96
CA ASN A 195 15.04 -37.61 -3.11
C ASN A 195 16.16 -37.65 -2.07
N ALA A 196 15.79 -38.07 -0.86
CA ALA A 196 16.75 -38.36 0.19
C ALA A 196 16.91 -39.87 0.35
N THR A 197 18.15 -40.34 0.42
CA THR A 197 18.48 -41.74 0.70
C THR A 197 19.06 -41.86 2.10
N VAL A 198 18.30 -42.42 3.02
CA VAL A 198 18.69 -42.70 4.39
C VAL A 198 19.32 -44.07 4.42
N THR A 199 20.59 -44.17 4.81
CA THR A 199 21.32 -45.43 4.97
C THR A 199 21.39 -45.78 6.44
N VAL A 200 20.98 -47.01 6.78
CA VAL A 200 21.07 -47.53 8.14
C VAL A 200 22.51 -47.83 8.49
N THR A 201 23.08 -47.16 9.47
CA THR A 201 24.46 -47.34 9.93
C THR A 201 24.58 -48.30 11.12
N SER A 202 23.53 -48.38 11.93
CA SER A 202 23.45 -49.33 13.05
C SER A 202 22.02 -49.74 13.36
N VAL A 203 21.85 -50.89 13.90
CA VAL A 203 20.55 -51.47 14.35
C VAL A 203 20.66 -51.94 15.79
N GLY A 204 19.55 -51.90 16.52
CA GLY A 204 19.40 -52.44 17.85
C GLY A 204 19.23 -53.97 17.82
N SER A 205 19.26 -54.57 18.96
CA SER A 205 19.03 -56.02 19.11
C SER A 205 17.50 -56.28 19.06
N SER A 206 17.10 -57.16 18.15
CA SER A 206 15.76 -57.75 18.11
C SER A 206 15.87 -59.29 18.21
N ALA A 207 15.04 -59.89 19.02
CA ALA A 207 14.98 -61.36 19.13
C ALA A 207 14.04 -61.93 18.07
N VAL A 208 14.54 -62.74 17.15
CA VAL A 208 13.76 -63.44 16.12
C VAL A 208 13.97 -64.96 16.28
N THR A 209 12.88 -65.69 16.45
CA THR A 209 12.91 -67.11 16.55
C THR A 209 12.53 -67.83 15.26
N TYR A 210 13.42 -68.64 14.69
CA TYR A 210 13.20 -69.45 13.52
C TYR A 210 12.77 -70.83 13.99
N THR A 211 11.56 -71.20 13.72
CA THR A 211 11.02 -72.52 14.14
C THR A 211 11.35 -73.63 13.14
N ASN A 212 12.00 -74.59 13.60
CA ASN A 212 12.37 -75.81 12.81
C ASN A 212 13.05 -75.45 11.47
N PRO A 213 14.05 -74.58 11.38
CA PRO A 213 14.73 -74.26 10.13
C PRO A 213 15.37 -75.52 9.56
N THR A 214 15.40 -75.64 8.23
CA THR A 214 15.94 -76.79 7.53
C THR A 214 17.42 -76.94 7.80
N GLN A 215 17.84 -78.13 8.27
CA GLN A 215 19.19 -78.47 8.49
C GLN A 215 19.90 -78.79 7.16
N SER A 216 21.10 -78.32 6.96
CA SER A 216 21.83 -78.44 5.69
C SER A 216 22.87 -79.53 5.68
N SER A 217 23.45 -79.84 6.85
CA SER A 217 24.47 -80.95 7.02
C SER A 217 24.46 -81.40 8.45
N TYR A 218 24.88 -82.65 8.59
CA TYR A 218 24.90 -83.32 9.86
C TYR A 218 26.13 -84.27 9.93
N SER A 219 26.80 -84.30 11.07
CA SER A 219 28.06 -85.10 11.23
C SER A 219 27.89 -86.51 11.80
N GLY A 220 26.70 -87.08 11.78
CA GLY A 220 26.39 -88.39 12.41
C GLY A 220 25.24 -89.15 11.74
N SER A 221 24.70 -90.17 12.47
CA SER A 221 23.65 -91.10 11.98
C SER A 221 22.25 -90.87 12.61
N GLY A 222 22.05 -89.88 13.53
CA GLY A 222 20.79 -89.58 14.15
C GLY A 222 19.79 -88.97 13.19
N SER A 223 18.52 -89.05 13.52
CA SER A 223 17.47 -88.49 12.66
C SER A 223 16.30 -87.84 13.43
N SER A 224 15.50 -87.06 12.75
CA SER A 224 14.22 -86.45 13.23
C SER A 224 14.35 -85.46 14.40
N ALA A 225 15.55 -84.97 14.75
CA ALA A 225 15.66 -83.80 15.66
C ALA A 225 15.30 -82.52 14.99
N THR A 226 14.59 -81.64 15.65
CA THR A 226 14.27 -80.32 15.19
C THR A 226 14.58 -79.26 16.27
N PHE A 227 14.90 -78.09 15.85
CA PHE A 227 15.35 -77.03 16.75
C PHE A 227 14.64 -75.71 16.47
N ASN A 228 14.42 -74.91 17.50
CA ASN A 228 14.07 -73.46 17.35
C ASN A 228 15.34 -72.67 17.61
N ILE A 229 15.77 -71.90 16.67
CA ILE A 229 16.95 -71.05 16.81
C ILE A 229 16.46 -69.61 17.00
N THR A 230 16.79 -69.06 18.16
CA THR A 230 16.51 -67.62 18.43
C THR A 230 17.78 -66.81 18.20
N LYS A 231 17.64 -65.82 17.28
CA LYS A 231 18.69 -64.83 17.01
C LYS A 231 18.39 -63.58 17.80
N THR A 232 19.30 -63.12 18.64
CA THR A 232 19.19 -61.80 19.31
C THR A 232 20.42 -60.97 18.97
N GLY A 233 20.19 -59.91 18.17
CA GLY A 233 21.29 -59.17 17.53
C GLY A 233 22.12 -60.13 16.63
N THR A 234 23.33 -60.43 16.96
CA THR A 234 24.23 -61.38 16.23
C THR A 234 24.37 -62.72 16.89
N THR A 235 23.81 -62.92 18.06
CA THR A 235 23.98 -64.12 18.85
C THR A 235 22.84 -65.12 18.63
N TYR A 236 23.19 -66.42 18.41
CA TYR A 236 22.23 -67.50 18.33
C TYR A 236 22.06 -68.18 19.66
N THR A 237 20.84 -68.54 19.99
CA THR A 237 20.47 -69.47 21.03
C THR A 237 19.64 -70.62 20.43
N VAL A 238 19.76 -71.81 20.93
CA VAL A 238 19.05 -73.00 20.44
C VAL A 238 18.17 -73.61 21.51
N ALA A 239 16.95 -73.96 21.12
CA ALA A 239 16.07 -74.83 21.93
C ALA A 239 15.70 -76.04 21.11
N ILE A 240 15.71 -77.24 21.75
CA ILE A 240 15.31 -78.47 21.10
C ILE A 240 13.76 -78.52 20.98
N SER A 241 13.25 -78.60 19.75
CA SER A 241 11.83 -78.70 19.48
C SER A 241 11.37 -80.18 19.42
N ALA A 242 12.20 -81.04 18.82
CA ALA A 242 12.06 -82.49 18.92
C ALA A 242 13.39 -83.16 19.12
N ALA A 243 13.50 -84.08 20.06
CA ALA A 243 14.74 -84.72 20.45
C ALA A 243 15.35 -85.63 19.36
N GLY A 244 14.57 -86.11 18.44
CA GLY A 244 15.04 -87.17 17.50
C GLY A 244 15.51 -88.40 18.15
N SER A 245 16.32 -89.24 17.47
CA SER A 245 16.92 -90.51 18.01
C SER A 245 18.20 -90.85 17.26
N GLY A 246 19.08 -91.66 17.92
CA GLY A 246 20.33 -92.12 17.31
C GLY A 246 21.46 -91.08 17.25
N TYR A 247 21.36 -90.01 18.02
CA TYR A 247 22.44 -89.01 18.15
C TYR A 247 23.43 -89.41 19.21
N ALA A 248 24.63 -88.83 19.05
CA ALA A 248 25.70 -88.92 20.04
C ALA A 248 26.25 -87.49 20.42
N THR A 249 26.80 -87.41 21.62
CA THR A 249 27.46 -86.13 22.03
C THR A 249 28.60 -85.77 21.11
N SER A 250 28.92 -84.52 21.04
CA SER A 250 29.90 -83.86 20.13
C SER A 250 29.59 -83.94 18.64
N GLN A 251 28.44 -84.50 18.22
CA GLN A 251 27.99 -84.38 16.83
C GLN A 251 27.49 -83.00 16.58
N THR A 252 27.57 -82.57 15.33
CA THR A 252 27.17 -81.19 14.92
C THR A 252 26.09 -81.24 13.84
N ILE A 253 25.20 -80.32 13.93
CA ILE A 253 24.13 -80.08 12.94
C ILE A 253 24.28 -78.64 12.47
N LYS A 254 24.29 -78.42 11.16
CA LYS A 254 24.40 -77.14 10.56
C LYS A 254 23.11 -76.63 9.98
N VAL A 255 22.78 -75.44 10.29
CA VAL A 255 21.73 -74.63 9.66
C VAL A 255 22.36 -73.49 8.89
N VAL A 256 22.11 -73.38 7.58
CA VAL A 256 22.74 -72.35 6.75
C VAL A 256 22.11 -70.96 7.03
N GLY A 257 22.91 -69.91 6.92
CA GLY A 257 22.55 -68.57 7.27
C GLY A 257 21.32 -68.02 6.49
N THR A 258 21.08 -68.53 5.28
CA THR A 258 19.89 -68.19 4.49
C THR A 258 18.56 -68.64 5.11
N GLN A 259 18.58 -69.68 5.93
CA GLN A 259 17.43 -70.16 6.74
C GLN A 259 17.23 -69.26 7.99
N LEU A 260 18.19 -68.44 8.35
CA LEU A 260 18.24 -67.58 9.51
C LEU A 260 18.28 -66.09 9.12
N ASN A 261 17.77 -65.77 7.92
CA ASN A 261 17.69 -64.43 7.32
C ASN A 261 19.06 -63.72 7.15
N GLY A 262 20.11 -64.54 6.99
CA GLY A 262 21.48 -64.07 6.72
C GLY A 262 22.05 -64.69 5.43
N ALA A 263 23.38 -64.60 5.25
CA ALA A 263 24.11 -65.19 4.12
C ALA A 263 24.71 -66.55 4.47
N THR A 264 24.64 -67.50 3.49
CA THR A 264 25.32 -68.81 3.67
C THR A 264 26.79 -68.59 3.76
N THR A 265 27.37 -69.34 4.64
CA THR A 265 28.63 -69.43 5.33
C THR A 265 28.87 -68.31 6.33
N ALA A 266 28.59 -67.04 6.05
CA ALA A 266 28.86 -65.92 6.97
C ALA A 266 27.97 -65.96 8.23
N ASN A 267 26.70 -66.40 8.09
CA ASN A 267 25.73 -66.43 9.19
C ASN A 267 25.17 -67.79 9.47
N ASP A 268 25.96 -68.87 9.16
CA ASP A 268 25.57 -70.22 9.47
C ASP A 268 25.56 -70.42 10.98
N ALA A 269 24.61 -71.25 11.42
CA ALA A 269 24.58 -71.74 12.82
C ALA A 269 24.99 -73.18 12.88
N THR A 270 25.96 -73.46 13.76
CA THR A 270 26.39 -74.87 14.04
C THR A 270 25.93 -75.30 15.44
N ILE A 271 25.01 -76.24 15.47
CA ILE A 271 24.46 -76.79 16.72
C ILE A 271 25.32 -77.98 17.10
N THR A 272 25.91 -77.94 18.31
CA THR A 272 26.67 -79.11 18.87
C THR A 272 25.88 -79.80 19.95
N ILE A 273 25.71 -81.12 19.85
CA ILE A 273 24.95 -81.87 20.78
C ILE A 273 25.82 -82.13 22.02
N THR A 274 25.36 -81.65 23.18
CA THR A 274 26.09 -81.81 24.45
C THR A 274 25.63 -82.92 25.39
N ALA A 275 24.36 -83.37 25.23
CA ALA A 275 23.83 -84.46 25.95
C ALA A 275 22.74 -85.22 25.18
N VAL A 276 22.63 -86.55 25.32
CA VAL A 276 21.60 -87.35 24.75
C VAL A 276 21.01 -88.31 25.84
N ASP A 277 19.80 -88.81 25.62
CA ASP A 277 19.20 -89.89 26.48
C ASP A 277 19.60 -91.25 26.05
N GLY A 278 19.10 -92.28 26.70
CA GLY A 278 19.42 -93.67 26.45
C GLY A 278 19.07 -94.20 25.06
N SER A 279 18.18 -93.50 24.29
CA SER A 279 17.79 -93.81 22.93
C SER A 279 18.47 -92.93 21.87
N GLY A 280 19.44 -92.08 22.30
CA GLY A 280 20.10 -91.12 21.45
C GLY A 280 19.24 -89.91 21.11
N GLY A 281 18.17 -89.60 21.86
CA GLY A 281 17.40 -88.32 21.76
C GLY A 281 18.19 -87.19 22.36
N ILE A 282 18.26 -86.10 21.72
CA ILE A 282 19.00 -84.91 22.17
C ILE A 282 18.30 -84.25 23.37
N THR A 283 19.04 -84.16 24.49
CA THR A 283 18.58 -83.58 25.74
C THR A 283 19.19 -82.15 25.98
N ALA A 284 20.38 -81.93 25.42
CA ALA A 284 20.99 -80.60 25.48
C ALA A 284 21.85 -80.33 24.22
N ALA A 285 21.87 -79.12 23.78
CA ALA A 285 22.68 -78.65 22.66
C ALA A 285 23.13 -77.19 22.88
N THR A 286 24.27 -76.85 22.28
CA THR A 286 24.77 -75.49 22.19
C THR A 286 24.80 -75.11 20.74
N VAL A 287 24.80 -73.83 20.47
CA VAL A 287 24.90 -73.27 19.10
C VAL A 287 26.07 -72.30 19.00
N ALA A 288 26.82 -72.41 17.93
CA ALA A 288 27.87 -71.49 17.54
C ALA A 288 27.57 -70.87 16.17
N GLY A 289 28.05 -69.68 15.92
CA GLY A 289 27.81 -68.88 14.69
C GLY A 289 27.48 -67.46 15.03
N THR A 290 27.54 -66.63 14.00
CA THR A 290 27.22 -65.20 14.13
C THR A 290 26.09 -64.82 13.17
N GLY A 291 24.94 -64.42 13.69
CA GLY A 291 23.79 -63.97 12.91
C GLY A 291 23.98 -62.60 12.26
N LEU A 292 23.24 -62.34 11.21
CA LEU A 292 23.18 -61.02 10.66
C LEU A 292 22.36 -60.15 11.62
N ALA A 293 22.97 -59.02 12.03
CA ALA A 293 22.27 -58.04 12.87
C ALA A 293 21.07 -57.44 12.15
N GLU A 294 19.91 -57.57 12.74
CA GLU A 294 18.68 -56.90 12.30
C GLU A 294 17.86 -56.47 13.50
N GLY A 295 17.16 -55.33 13.35
CA GLY A 295 16.36 -54.78 14.43
C GLY A 295 15.85 -53.38 14.16
N PRO A 296 15.43 -52.70 15.20
CA PRO A 296 15.11 -51.27 15.07
C PRO A 296 16.34 -50.45 14.71
N ILE A 297 16.20 -49.41 13.93
CA ILE A 297 17.27 -48.50 13.52
C ILE A 297 17.81 -47.75 14.76
N THR A 298 19.12 -47.70 14.94
CA THR A 298 19.78 -46.94 16.03
C THR A 298 20.73 -45.86 15.48
N GLY A 299 21.09 -45.94 14.21
CA GLY A 299 21.92 -44.91 13.56
C GLY A 299 21.66 -44.88 12.07
N VAL A 300 21.74 -43.67 11.54
CA VAL A 300 21.53 -43.40 10.12
C VAL A 300 22.54 -42.37 9.59
N SER A 301 22.83 -42.49 8.30
CA SER A 301 23.41 -41.42 7.49
C SER A 301 22.44 -41.09 6.36
N ILE A 302 22.53 -39.89 5.78
CA ILE A 302 21.66 -39.45 4.71
C ILE A 302 22.47 -38.89 3.55
N ALA A 303 22.03 -39.19 2.35
CA ALA A 303 22.53 -38.61 1.10
C ALA A 303 21.36 -38.10 0.24
N GLY A 304 21.67 -37.19 -0.68
CA GLY A 304 20.70 -36.52 -1.55
C GLY A 304 20.87 -35.03 -1.48
N THR A 305 20.28 -34.36 -2.42
CA THR A 305 20.32 -32.88 -2.50
C THR A 305 18.91 -32.35 -2.39
N GLY A 306 18.65 -31.54 -1.36
CA GLY A 306 17.40 -30.84 -1.16
C GLY A 306 17.28 -29.63 -2.09
N VAL A 307 16.18 -28.92 -1.96
CA VAL A 307 16.01 -27.63 -2.63
C VAL A 307 17.06 -26.67 -2.06
N SER A 308 17.91 -26.13 -2.93
CA SER A 308 18.89 -25.14 -2.53
C SER A 308 18.24 -23.77 -2.49
N PHE A 309 18.40 -23.06 -1.38
CA PHE A 309 18.01 -21.68 -1.21
C PHE A 309 19.24 -20.81 -1.44
N THR A 310 19.33 -20.25 -2.64
CA THR A 310 20.48 -19.46 -3.06
C THR A 310 20.17 -17.96 -3.01
N GLY A 311 21.19 -17.14 -3.00
CA GLY A 311 21.13 -15.69 -3.10
C GLY A 311 20.66 -15.00 -1.80
N THR A 312 20.77 -13.70 -1.80
CA THR A 312 20.30 -12.81 -0.73
C THR A 312 19.06 -12.10 -1.21
N ILE A 313 17.97 -12.17 -0.44
CA ILE A 313 16.75 -11.44 -0.72
C ILE A 313 16.97 -9.99 -0.30
N THR A 314 16.68 -9.06 -1.21
CA THR A 314 16.80 -7.62 -0.96
C THR A 314 15.48 -6.91 -1.24
N LYS A 315 15.30 -5.74 -0.63
CA LYS A 315 14.17 -4.87 -0.91
C LYS A 315 14.11 -4.55 -2.42
N GLY A 316 12.92 -4.53 -2.99
CA GLY A 316 12.70 -4.23 -4.41
C GLY A 316 12.72 -5.45 -5.33
N MET A 317 13.12 -6.64 -4.86
CA MET A 317 13.09 -7.84 -5.69
C MET A 317 11.65 -8.23 -6.06
N LEU A 318 11.48 -8.61 -7.34
CA LEU A 318 10.23 -9.16 -7.86
C LEU A 318 10.04 -10.59 -7.33
N VAL A 319 8.87 -10.87 -6.80
CA VAL A 319 8.51 -12.18 -6.25
C VAL A 319 7.66 -12.94 -7.27
N THR A 320 8.08 -14.14 -7.61
CA THR A 320 7.36 -15.04 -8.52
C THR A 320 7.21 -16.43 -7.90
N GLY A 321 6.12 -17.12 -8.24
CA GLY A 321 5.84 -18.45 -7.72
C GLY A 321 4.36 -18.81 -7.89
N THR A 322 4.00 -20.03 -7.53
CA THR A 322 2.61 -20.50 -7.60
C THR A 322 1.73 -19.67 -6.65
N GLY A 323 0.61 -19.18 -7.16
CA GLY A 323 -0.31 -18.31 -6.40
C GLY A 323 0.02 -16.82 -6.47
N ILE A 324 1.14 -16.42 -7.09
CA ILE A 324 1.48 -15.03 -7.33
C ILE A 324 0.89 -14.58 -8.68
N SER A 325 0.16 -13.47 -8.67
CA SER A 325 -0.37 -12.82 -9.87
C SER A 325 0.09 -11.36 -9.94
N GLY A 326 0.54 -10.93 -11.12
CA GLY A 326 1.08 -9.59 -11.36
C GLY A 326 2.42 -9.35 -10.64
N ASP A 327 2.94 -8.13 -10.75
CA ASP A 327 4.21 -7.73 -10.15
C ASP A 327 4.06 -7.61 -8.62
N LEU A 328 4.56 -8.58 -7.88
CA LEU A 328 4.65 -8.57 -6.43
C LEU A 328 6.10 -8.30 -6.03
N VAL A 329 6.32 -7.36 -5.12
CA VAL A 329 7.67 -6.88 -4.80
C VAL A 329 7.93 -6.96 -3.30
N VAL A 330 9.19 -7.24 -2.94
CA VAL A 330 9.64 -7.21 -1.53
C VAL A 330 9.68 -5.76 -1.06
N LYS A 331 8.81 -5.39 -0.14
CA LYS A 331 8.73 -4.05 0.46
C LYS A 331 9.80 -3.84 1.52
N THR A 332 9.94 -4.77 2.46
CA THR A 332 10.98 -4.75 3.49
C THR A 332 11.51 -6.15 3.75
N VAL A 333 12.78 -6.22 4.13
CA VAL A 333 13.44 -7.44 4.59
C VAL A 333 13.80 -7.22 6.05
N THR A 334 13.08 -7.87 6.96
CA THR A 334 13.40 -7.83 8.40
C THR A 334 14.62 -8.70 8.65
N ASP A 335 14.61 -9.88 8.08
CA ASP A 335 15.73 -10.80 7.96
C ASP A 335 15.49 -11.70 6.73
N GLN A 336 16.40 -12.65 6.45
CA GLN A 336 16.28 -13.48 5.25
C GLN A 336 15.15 -14.52 5.30
N ASN A 337 14.47 -14.63 6.44
CA ASN A 337 13.33 -15.53 6.64
C ASN A 337 12.01 -14.76 6.88
N THR A 338 12.07 -13.42 7.08
CA THR A 338 10.90 -12.60 7.39
C THR A 338 10.87 -11.36 6.49
N LEU A 339 9.89 -11.30 5.63
CA LEU A 339 9.72 -10.26 4.64
C LEU A 339 8.33 -9.60 4.78
N VAL A 340 8.22 -8.39 4.27
CA VAL A 340 6.93 -7.75 3.99
C VAL A 340 6.84 -7.50 2.50
N LEU A 341 5.73 -7.88 1.90
CA LEU A 341 5.42 -7.67 0.49
C LEU A 341 4.72 -6.31 0.29
N ASP A 342 4.76 -5.78 -0.92
CA ASP A 342 4.18 -4.47 -1.26
C ASP A 342 2.65 -4.48 -1.24
N ARG A 343 2.04 -5.64 -1.38
CA ARG A 343 0.57 -5.80 -1.33
C ARG A 343 0.16 -7.10 -0.67
N ALA A 344 -1.06 -7.13 -0.15
CA ALA A 344 -1.65 -8.33 0.41
C ALA A 344 -1.83 -9.40 -0.69
N THR A 345 -1.44 -10.63 -0.37
CA THR A 345 -1.50 -11.77 -1.28
C THR A 345 -1.89 -13.04 -0.55
N THR A 346 -2.33 -14.05 -1.30
CA THR A 346 -2.62 -15.38 -0.76
C THR A 346 -1.66 -16.37 -1.36
N ILE A 347 -0.83 -16.98 -0.54
CA ILE A 347 0.17 -17.96 -0.93
C ILE A 347 0.02 -19.19 -0.04
N ALA A 348 -0.05 -20.37 -0.63
CA ALA A 348 -0.13 -21.60 0.12
C ALA A 348 1.19 -21.90 0.86
N ASP A 349 1.09 -22.65 1.95
CA ASP A 349 2.27 -23.20 2.62
C ASP A 349 3.06 -24.09 1.65
N ASN A 350 4.38 -24.13 1.81
CA ASN A 350 5.30 -24.94 1.01
C ASN A 350 5.50 -24.51 -0.44
N VAL A 351 5.00 -23.36 -0.86
CA VAL A 351 5.28 -22.83 -2.19
C VAL A 351 6.73 -22.36 -2.27
N VAL A 352 7.42 -22.78 -3.31
CA VAL A 352 8.75 -22.23 -3.64
C VAL A 352 8.57 -20.89 -4.34
N LEU A 353 9.15 -19.86 -3.77
CA LEU A 353 9.19 -18.50 -4.34
C LEU A 353 10.58 -18.23 -4.90
N THR A 354 10.59 -17.53 -6.02
CA THR A 354 11.80 -16.98 -6.63
C THR A 354 11.76 -15.46 -6.54
N PHE A 355 12.83 -14.89 -6.06
CA PHE A 355 13.07 -13.46 -5.92
C PHE A 355 14.08 -13.05 -6.97
N ASN A 356 13.69 -12.20 -7.91
CA ASN A 356 14.50 -11.76 -9.03
C ASN A 356 14.87 -10.29 -8.87
N THR A 357 16.01 -9.88 -9.43
CA THR A 357 16.26 -8.47 -9.67
C THR A 357 15.11 -7.87 -10.46
N ASN A 358 14.74 -6.64 -10.13
CA ASN A 358 13.63 -5.94 -10.77
C ASN A 358 14.17 -4.79 -11.63
N ILE A 359 14.91 -5.11 -12.68
CA ILE A 359 15.43 -4.13 -13.63
C ILE A 359 14.33 -3.77 -14.61
N LYS A 360 14.09 -2.47 -14.81
CA LYS A 360 13.07 -1.94 -15.71
C LYS A 360 13.69 -0.97 -16.71
N ALA A 361 13.07 -0.85 -17.87
CA ALA A 361 13.43 0.18 -18.84
C ALA A 361 13.23 1.58 -18.22
N GLY A 362 14.14 2.50 -18.54
CA GLY A 362 14.17 3.83 -17.96
C GLY A 362 15.00 3.99 -16.68
N MET A 363 15.37 2.89 -16.00
CA MET A 363 16.24 2.98 -14.82
C MET A 363 17.63 3.51 -15.20
N PHE A 364 18.18 4.36 -14.37
CA PHE A 364 19.58 4.80 -14.49
C PHE A 364 20.53 3.68 -14.11
N VAL A 365 21.65 3.66 -14.79
CA VAL A 365 22.70 2.67 -14.57
C VAL A 365 23.95 3.39 -14.08
N THR A 366 24.46 2.95 -12.94
CA THR A 366 25.72 3.44 -12.36
C THR A 366 26.64 2.28 -12.04
N GLY A 367 27.92 2.52 -12.08
CA GLY A 367 28.95 1.50 -11.80
C GLY A 367 30.27 1.87 -12.47
N THR A 368 31.33 1.13 -12.15
CA THR A 368 32.64 1.34 -12.75
C THR A 368 32.57 1.13 -14.28
N GLY A 369 33.09 2.06 -15.05
CA GLY A 369 33.06 1.98 -16.51
C GLY A 369 31.81 2.59 -17.17
N ILE A 370 30.79 2.97 -16.41
CA ILE A 370 29.66 3.77 -16.91
C ILE A 370 30.12 5.22 -17.04
N SER A 371 29.97 5.78 -18.23
CA SER A 371 30.28 7.17 -18.53
C SER A 371 29.05 7.93 -19.05
N GLY A 372 28.81 9.11 -18.50
CA GLY A 372 27.64 9.93 -18.83
C GLY A 372 26.35 9.42 -18.19
N THR A 373 25.25 10.05 -18.56
CA THR A 373 23.91 9.66 -18.10
C THR A 373 23.42 8.45 -18.93
N VAL A 374 23.41 7.28 -18.31
CA VAL A 374 23.04 6.03 -18.99
C VAL A 374 21.78 5.46 -18.33
N THR A 375 20.82 5.07 -19.13
CA THR A 375 19.61 4.40 -18.71
C THR A 375 19.46 3.02 -19.35
N VAL A 376 18.65 2.18 -18.77
CA VAL A 376 18.21 0.93 -19.40
C VAL A 376 17.23 1.28 -20.52
N ALA A 377 17.61 1.04 -21.76
CA ALA A 377 16.73 1.29 -22.91
C ALA A 377 15.67 0.19 -23.04
N THR A 378 16.08 -1.08 -22.97
CA THR A 378 15.17 -2.23 -23.01
C THR A 378 15.63 -3.33 -22.06
N VAL A 379 14.68 -4.10 -21.55
CA VAL A 379 14.91 -5.31 -20.75
C VAL A 379 14.36 -6.49 -21.56
N THR A 380 15.25 -7.31 -22.10
CA THR A 380 14.85 -8.56 -22.76
C THR A 380 14.48 -9.59 -21.71
N ASN A 381 15.27 -9.69 -20.68
CA ASN A 381 15.01 -10.40 -19.42
C ASN A 381 15.95 -9.83 -18.34
N GLN A 382 15.87 -10.31 -17.09
CA GLN A 382 16.68 -9.77 -16.00
C GLN A 382 18.20 -10.06 -16.13
N ASN A 383 18.59 -10.87 -17.08
CA ASN A 383 20.00 -11.18 -17.38
C ASN A 383 20.47 -10.57 -18.70
N SER A 384 19.61 -9.87 -19.43
CA SER A 384 19.95 -9.27 -20.73
C SER A 384 19.19 -7.97 -20.94
N ILE A 385 19.93 -6.88 -20.95
CA ILE A 385 19.42 -5.52 -21.11
C ILE A 385 20.13 -4.80 -22.24
N THR A 386 19.52 -3.73 -22.73
CA THR A 386 20.23 -2.75 -23.55
C THR A 386 20.29 -1.42 -22.83
N LEU A 387 21.41 -0.73 -22.98
CA LEU A 387 21.61 0.61 -22.42
C LEU A 387 21.29 1.68 -23.44
N SER A 388 20.96 2.89 -22.98
CA SER A 388 20.69 4.05 -23.85
C SER A 388 21.89 4.55 -24.63
N SER A 389 23.11 4.21 -24.18
CA SER A 389 24.35 4.52 -24.87
C SER A 389 25.34 3.38 -24.72
N ALA A 390 26.25 3.25 -25.73
CA ALA A 390 27.28 2.23 -25.74
C ALA A 390 28.28 2.42 -24.58
N GLN A 391 28.58 1.36 -23.86
CA GLN A 391 29.49 1.36 -22.70
C GLN A 391 30.55 0.26 -22.86
N SER A 392 31.73 0.48 -22.26
CA SER A 392 32.77 -0.53 -22.14
C SER A 392 32.91 -0.95 -20.69
N LEU A 393 32.49 -2.15 -20.38
CA LEU A 393 32.41 -2.66 -19.01
C LEU A 393 33.32 -3.90 -18.90
N SER A 394 34.02 -4.00 -17.76
CA SER A 394 34.77 -5.20 -17.45
C SER A 394 33.84 -6.30 -16.92
N ASP A 395 34.21 -7.53 -17.15
CA ASP A 395 33.55 -8.68 -16.51
C ASP A 395 33.54 -8.53 -14.99
N ASN A 396 32.50 -9.04 -14.36
CA ASN A 396 32.27 -8.92 -12.91
C ASN A 396 32.12 -7.48 -12.38
N THR A 397 31.93 -6.47 -13.24
CA THR A 397 31.59 -5.12 -12.79
C THR A 397 30.21 -5.10 -12.17
N VAL A 398 30.11 -4.57 -10.96
CA VAL A 398 28.81 -4.37 -10.27
C VAL A 398 28.14 -3.13 -10.84
N LEU A 399 26.95 -3.32 -11.40
CA LEU A 399 26.07 -2.25 -11.85
C LEU A 399 24.93 -2.07 -10.84
N THR A 400 24.59 -0.84 -10.57
CA THR A 400 23.45 -0.43 -9.78
C THR A 400 22.41 0.22 -10.68
N PHE A 401 21.19 -0.26 -10.58
CA PHE A 401 20.04 0.22 -11.33
C PHE A 401 19.12 0.97 -10.37
N GLY A 402 18.76 2.20 -10.69
CA GLY A 402 17.96 3.04 -9.82
C GLY A 402 17.23 4.14 -10.58
N ASP A 403 16.45 4.90 -9.85
CA ASP A 403 15.54 5.86 -10.45
C ASP A 403 16.12 7.27 -10.63
N LEU A 404 17.34 7.54 -10.18
CA LEU A 404 17.90 8.89 -10.27
C LEU A 404 19.42 8.94 -10.46
N VAL A 405 19.89 9.93 -11.23
CA VAL A 405 21.29 10.22 -11.49
C VAL A 405 21.81 11.35 -10.62
N THR A 406 23.01 11.15 -10.08
CA THR A 406 23.67 12.04 -9.13
C THR A 406 24.11 13.41 -9.67
N ALA A 407 24.01 13.66 -10.99
CA ALA A 407 24.54 14.87 -11.62
C ALA A 407 23.50 16.00 -11.85
N ASP A 408 22.23 15.77 -11.57
CA ASP A 408 21.14 16.68 -11.97
C ASP A 408 20.56 17.47 -10.79
N VAL A 409 21.42 17.89 -9.84
CA VAL A 409 21.02 18.72 -8.72
C VAL A 409 20.30 19.99 -9.18
N ASP A 410 19.24 20.34 -8.46
CA ASP A 410 18.35 21.48 -8.74
C ASP A 410 17.50 21.36 -10.01
N LYS A 411 17.48 20.22 -10.67
CA LYS A 411 16.53 19.93 -11.75
C LYS A 411 15.24 19.30 -11.23
N THR A 412 14.24 19.25 -12.09
CA THR A 412 12.97 18.57 -11.85
C THR A 412 13.00 17.19 -12.48
N ALA A 413 12.81 16.15 -11.70
CA ALA A 413 12.64 14.78 -12.18
C ALA A 413 11.16 14.39 -12.20
N TYR A 414 10.75 13.68 -13.22
CA TYR A 414 9.38 13.20 -13.39
C TYR A 414 9.31 11.69 -13.21
N TYR A 415 8.32 11.25 -12.48
CA TYR A 415 8.05 9.84 -12.19
C TYR A 415 6.59 9.53 -12.37
N TYR A 416 6.26 8.31 -12.78
CA TYR A 416 4.88 7.82 -12.68
C TYR A 416 4.82 6.57 -11.81
N SER A 417 3.64 6.31 -11.25
CA SER A 417 3.34 5.08 -10.52
C SER A 417 1.94 4.61 -10.83
N THR A 418 1.75 3.30 -10.80
CA THR A 418 0.46 2.61 -10.94
C THR A 418 -0.01 1.98 -9.61
N GLY A 419 0.41 2.56 -8.48
CA GLY A 419 0.14 2.04 -7.13
C GLY A 419 1.22 1.10 -6.60
N ASN A 420 2.20 0.75 -7.44
CA ASN A 420 3.37 -0.03 -7.03
C ASN A 420 4.56 0.92 -6.85
N ASP A 421 5.50 0.80 -7.71
CA ASP A 421 6.76 1.53 -7.68
C ASP A 421 6.68 2.87 -8.42
N TRP A 422 7.63 3.78 -8.17
CA TRP A 422 7.82 5.00 -8.94
C TRP A 422 8.83 4.76 -10.07
N ILE A 423 8.42 5.01 -11.30
CA ILE A 423 9.22 4.80 -12.49
C ILE A 423 9.59 6.15 -13.08
N PHE A 424 10.88 6.37 -13.27
CA PHE A 424 11.41 7.59 -13.86
C PHE A 424 10.98 7.72 -15.32
N THR A 425 10.70 8.96 -15.75
CA THR A 425 10.34 9.27 -17.15
C THR A 425 11.29 10.27 -17.79
N ALA A 426 11.60 11.36 -17.12
CA ALA A 426 12.48 12.40 -17.63
C ALA A 426 13.04 13.28 -16.50
N VAL A 427 14.06 14.07 -16.85
CA VAL A 427 14.56 15.18 -16.04
C VAL A 427 14.48 16.47 -16.84
N SER A 428 14.18 17.60 -16.20
CA SER A 428 14.11 18.90 -16.87
C SER A 428 15.47 19.32 -17.47
N THR A 429 15.43 20.15 -18.50
CA THR A 429 16.65 20.60 -19.16
C THR A 429 17.43 21.62 -18.33
N ASN A 430 16.73 22.44 -17.57
CA ASN A 430 17.31 23.51 -16.74
C ASN A 430 17.20 23.22 -15.25
N THR A 431 18.00 23.92 -14.46
CA THR A 431 17.99 23.89 -12.98
C THR A 431 16.97 24.85 -12.39
N ASN A 432 16.63 24.68 -11.11
CA ASN A 432 15.73 25.55 -10.33
C ASN A 432 14.28 25.60 -10.87
N GLY A 433 13.77 24.48 -11.38
CA GLY A 433 12.39 24.33 -11.78
C GLY A 433 11.43 24.82 -10.69
N GLY A 434 10.42 25.58 -11.11
CA GLY A 434 9.31 26.03 -10.28
C GLY A 434 8.20 24.97 -10.18
N LYS A 435 7.05 25.39 -9.69
CA LYS A 435 5.85 24.55 -9.67
C LYS A 435 5.49 24.10 -11.09
N VAL A 436 5.23 22.81 -11.25
CA VAL A 436 4.92 22.22 -12.56
C VAL A 436 3.44 22.32 -12.82
N ASN A 437 3.09 22.88 -13.99
CA ASN A 437 1.74 22.92 -14.54
C ASN A 437 1.63 22.00 -15.75
N GLN A 438 0.42 21.52 -16.04
CA GLN A 438 0.18 20.53 -17.09
C GLN A 438 -1.16 20.74 -17.80
N ALA A 439 -1.23 20.24 -19.04
CA ALA A 439 -2.47 20.14 -19.79
C ALA A 439 -2.55 18.83 -20.57
N ASP A 440 -3.71 18.21 -20.57
CA ASP A 440 -4.00 17.00 -21.33
C ASP A 440 -4.36 17.37 -22.77
N PHE A 441 -3.90 16.60 -23.77
CA PHE A 441 -4.26 16.77 -25.18
C PHE A 441 -4.24 15.44 -25.94
N ASN A 442 -5.02 15.42 -27.02
CA ASN A 442 -5.12 14.25 -27.90
C ASN A 442 -5.36 14.71 -29.34
N PHE A 443 -4.32 15.29 -29.99
CA PHE A 443 -4.46 15.81 -31.35
C PHE A 443 -4.24 14.76 -32.44
N ASP A 444 -3.56 13.68 -32.11
CA ASP A 444 -3.22 12.59 -33.03
C ASP A 444 -3.90 11.25 -32.67
N GLY A 445 -4.92 11.29 -31.81
CA GLY A 445 -5.59 10.08 -31.33
C GLY A 445 -4.86 9.39 -30.19
N THR A 446 -3.74 9.96 -29.71
CA THR A 446 -2.99 9.43 -28.56
C THR A 446 -3.07 10.39 -27.39
N ASP A 447 -3.44 9.91 -26.21
CA ASP A 447 -3.49 10.73 -25.01
C ASP A 447 -2.08 11.11 -24.56
N LYS A 448 -1.86 12.39 -24.46
CA LYS A 448 -0.58 12.99 -24.06
C LYS A 448 -0.81 14.11 -23.04
N ILE A 449 0.24 14.41 -22.30
CA ILE A 449 0.27 15.51 -21.32
C ILE A 449 1.48 16.39 -21.63
N VAL A 450 1.27 17.68 -21.69
CA VAL A 450 2.35 18.65 -21.77
C VAL A 450 2.60 19.22 -20.38
N PHE A 451 3.88 19.27 -19.97
CA PHE A 451 4.34 19.83 -18.70
C PHE A 451 5.18 21.09 -18.92
N VAL A 452 5.05 22.07 -18.04
CA VAL A 452 5.89 23.27 -17.96
C VAL A 452 6.32 23.49 -16.51
N ASP A 453 7.55 23.92 -16.28
CA ASP A 453 8.16 24.04 -14.94
C ASP A 453 8.66 25.47 -14.60
N GLY A 454 8.33 26.46 -15.43
CA GLY A 454 8.75 27.86 -15.25
C GLY A 454 10.23 28.12 -15.55
N THR A 455 11.02 27.14 -15.94
CA THR A 455 12.48 27.31 -16.21
C THR A 455 12.95 26.62 -17.47
N SER A 456 12.39 25.45 -17.77
CA SER A 456 12.78 24.62 -18.92
C SER A 456 11.87 24.86 -20.13
N TYR A 457 12.24 24.25 -21.27
CA TYR A 457 11.29 24.07 -22.36
C TYR A 457 10.21 23.07 -21.93
N PRO A 458 9.01 23.14 -22.51
CA PRO A 458 7.97 22.16 -22.26
C PRO A 458 8.43 20.71 -22.48
N SER A 459 7.84 19.78 -21.74
CA SER A 459 8.05 18.34 -21.98
C SER A 459 6.70 17.67 -22.27
N ILE A 460 6.72 16.67 -23.14
CA ILE A 460 5.55 15.94 -23.61
C ILE A 460 5.61 14.50 -23.11
N TYR A 461 4.63 14.11 -22.32
CA TYR A 461 4.48 12.74 -21.82
C TYR A 461 3.41 12.01 -22.63
N ASN A 462 3.73 10.82 -23.10
CA ASN A 462 2.81 9.93 -23.80
C ASN A 462 2.25 8.91 -22.79
N VAL A 463 0.92 8.95 -22.60
CA VAL A 463 0.22 8.11 -21.63
C VAL A 463 0.23 6.63 -22.01
N SER A 464 0.26 6.32 -23.32
CA SER A 464 0.14 4.94 -23.81
C SER A 464 1.40 4.10 -23.54
N ASN A 465 2.58 4.71 -23.72
CA ASN A 465 3.87 4.01 -23.62
C ASN A 465 4.75 4.50 -22.46
N ASN A 466 4.26 5.46 -21.65
CA ASN A 466 4.95 6.06 -20.51
C ASN A 466 6.30 6.74 -20.86
N THR A 467 6.45 7.24 -22.07
CA THR A 467 7.66 7.97 -22.48
C THR A 467 7.45 9.47 -22.36
N GLN A 468 8.47 10.18 -21.96
CA GLN A 468 8.47 11.64 -21.88
C GLN A 468 9.61 12.21 -22.72
N THR A 469 9.31 13.23 -23.51
CA THR A 469 10.29 13.89 -24.39
C THR A 469 10.35 15.38 -24.03
N ASN A 470 11.55 15.86 -23.71
CA ASN A 470 11.78 17.28 -23.49
C ASN A 470 11.95 17.99 -24.82
N LEU A 471 11.28 19.12 -25.00
CA LEU A 471 11.62 20.06 -26.07
C LEU A 471 12.95 20.76 -25.75
N THR A 472 13.65 21.18 -26.77
CA THR A 472 14.94 21.86 -26.68
C THR A 472 15.00 23.03 -27.65
N ALA A 473 16.01 23.88 -27.56
CA ALA A 473 16.27 24.94 -28.54
C ALA A 473 16.48 24.40 -29.97
N ALA A 474 16.82 23.13 -30.14
CA ALA A 474 16.98 22.48 -31.44
C ALA A 474 15.70 21.83 -31.97
N SER A 475 14.62 21.82 -31.17
CA SER A 475 13.34 21.29 -31.65
C SER A 475 12.79 22.13 -32.80
N ALA A 476 12.20 21.45 -33.79
CA ALA A 476 11.69 22.11 -34.97
C ALA A 476 10.59 23.13 -34.60
N ASN A 477 10.65 24.29 -35.22
CA ASN A 477 9.67 25.38 -35.03
C ASN A 477 9.49 25.87 -33.59
N ILE A 478 10.44 25.62 -32.70
CA ILE A 478 10.40 26.07 -31.31
C ILE A 478 10.60 27.59 -31.23
N ASN A 479 9.86 28.23 -30.34
CA ASN A 479 10.07 29.63 -29.98
C ASN A 479 10.88 29.69 -28.68
N THR A 480 11.99 30.45 -28.69
CA THR A 480 12.81 30.65 -27.48
C THR A 480 12.05 31.33 -26.33
N ASP A 481 10.97 32.07 -26.63
CA ASP A 481 10.12 32.68 -25.61
C ASP A 481 9.34 31.65 -24.75
N VAL A 482 9.14 30.41 -25.26
CA VAL A 482 8.48 29.34 -24.48
C VAL A 482 9.41 28.72 -23.43
N LEU A 483 10.71 28.98 -23.51
CA LEU A 483 11.65 28.62 -22.46
C LEU A 483 11.23 29.32 -21.16
N GLY A 484 10.98 28.55 -20.12
CA GLY A 484 10.50 29.05 -18.84
C GLY A 484 9.01 29.36 -18.83
N ALA A 485 8.21 28.70 -19.65
CA ALA A 485 6.75 28.77 -19.55
C ALA A 485 6.25 28.32 -18.18
N GLU A 486 5.32 29.08 -17.60
CA GLU A 486 4.84 28.89 -16.24
C GLU A 486 3.52 28.09 -16.18
N ARG A 487 2.67 28.26 -17.21
CA ARG A 487 1.38 27.58 -17.31
C ARG A 487 1.09 27.19 -18.75
N VAL A 488 0.26 26.16 -18.91
CA VAL A 488 -0.21 25.69 -20.20
C VAL A 488 -1.66 25.26 -20.12
N VAL A 489 -2.40 25.53 -21.20
CA VAL A 489 -3.80 25.07 -21.35
C VAL A 489 -4.07 24.80 -22.81
N ILE A 490 -4.98 23.88 -23.10
CA ILE A 490 -5.43 23.60 -24.46
C ILE A 490 -6.78 24.27 -24.69
N PHE A 491 -6.82 25.17 -25.67
CA PHE A 491 -8.05 25.86 -26.06
C PHE A 491 -8.24 25.81 -27.58
N LYS A 492 -9.41 25.33 -28.04
CA LYS A 492 -9.76 25.22 -29.48
C LYS A 492 -8.66 24.57 -30.31
N ASN A 493 -8.16 23.41 -29.84
CA ASN A 493 -7.05 22.63 -30.45
C ASN A 493 -5.72 23.38 -30.58
N THR A 494 -5.51 24.41 -29.78
CA THR A 494 -4.28 25.20 -29.73
C THR A 494 -3.74 25.19 -28.30
N ALA A 495 -2.44 25.01 -28.14
CA ALA A 495 -1.80 25.10 -26.83
C ALA A 495 -1.42 26.55 -26.52
N PHE A 496 -1.85 27.05 -25.37
CA PHE A 496 -1.54 28.39 -24.87
C PHE A 496 -0.58 28.27 -23.68
N TYR A 497 0.53 28.99 -23.76
CA TYR A 497 1.57 29.03 -22.73
C TYR A 497 1.70 30.41 -22.14
N THR A 498 1.97 30.53 -20.84
CA THR A 498 2.22 31.82 -20.21
C THR A 498 3.66 31.95 -19.78
N LYS A 499 4.20 33.18 -19.92
CA LYS A 499 5.50 33.57 -19.37
C LYS A 499 5.49 35.06 -19.04
N GLY A 500 5.49 35.33 -17.71
CA GLY A 500 5.30 36.74 -17.29
C GLY A 500 4.00 37.32 -17.82
N ASN A 501 4.08 38.38 -18.60
CA ASN A 501 2.89 39.03 -19.25
C ASN A 501 2.63 38.53 -20.68
N LYS A 502 3.38 37.52 -21.16
CA LYS A 502 3.20 37.01 -22.52
C LYS A 502 2.28 35.77 -22.49
N LEU A 503 1.33 35.76 -23.41
CA LEU A 503 0.53 34.58 -23.75
C LEU A 503 0.96 34.11 -25.13
N LEU A 504 1.73 33.03 -25.18
CA LEU A 504 2.17 32.40 -26.41
C LEU A 504 1.18 31.31 -26.82
N PHE A 505 0.95 31.14 -28.13
CA PHE A 505 0.12 30.03 -28.61
C PHE A 505 0.76 29.36 -29.84
N THR A 506 0.50 28.09 -29.97
CA THR A 506 1.04 27.23 -31.04
C THR A 506 0.19 27.26 -32.31
N ALA A 507 0.71 26.70 -33.37
CA ALA A 507 -0.10 26.32 -34.52
C ALA A 507 -1.20 25.34 -34.11
N PRO A 508 -2.37 25.36 -34.78
CA PRO A 508 -3.50 24.48 -34.45
C PRO A 508 -3.08 22.98 -34.49
N SER A 509 -3.64 22.21 -33.57
CA SER A 509 -3.40 20.76 -33.41
C SER A 509 -1.94 20.38 -33.12
N THR A 510 -1.18 21.31 -32.55
CA THR A 510 0.20 21.07 -32.07
C THR A 510 0.40 21.65 -30.67
N VAL A 511 1.43 21.17 -29.98
CA VAL A 511 1.85 21.73 -28.68
C VAL A 511 3.30 22.29 -28.74
N ASP A 512 3.99 22.11 -29.85
CA ASP A 512 5.41 22.36 -30.02
C ASP A 512 5.75 23.19 -31.29
N ASN A 513 4.79 23.45 -32.15
CA ASN A 513 4.99 24.27 -33.35
C ASN A 513 4.63 25.74 -33.08
N PHE A 514 5.63 26.59 -33.01
CA PHE A 514 5.49 28.04 -32.81
C PHE A 514 5.78 28.84 -34.08
N SER A 515 5.66 28.22 -35.25
CA SER A 515 5.83 28.92 -36.55
C SER A 515 4.66 29.87 -36.79
N VAL A 516 4.96 31.14 -36.97
CA VAL A 516 3.95 32.18 -37.28
C VAL A 516 3.30 31.90 -38.63
N ALA A 517 4.03 31.30 -39.57
CA ALA A 517 3.51 30.90 -40.87
C ALA A 517 2.42 29.83 -40.77
N ASP A 518 2.49 29.00 -39.74
CA ASP A 518 1.53 27.92 -39.47
C ASP A 518 0.38 28.36 -38.53
N GLY A 519 0.37 29.62 -38.11
CA GLY A 519 -0.70 30.21 -37.27
C GLY A 519 -0.37 30.36 -35.80
N ALA A 520 0.88 30.20 -35.39
CA ALA A 520 1.31 30.48 -34.01
C ALA A 520 1.48 32.01 -33.79
N GLY A 521 1.51 32.44 -32.54
CA GLY A 521 1.70 33.84 -32.20
C GLY A 521 1.85 34.11 -30.71
N THR A 522 1.89 35.42 -30.38
CA THR A 522 2.03 35.89 -28.99
C THR A 522 1.11 37.11 -28.77
N ILE A 523 0.41 37.11 -27.65
CA ILE A 523 -0.37 38.23 -27.13
C ILE A 523 0.33 38.74 -25.88
N ASN A 524 0.60 40.07 -25.82
CA ASN A 524 1.20 40.68 -24.64
C ASN A 524 0.09 41.39 -23.83
N LEU A 525 0.04 41.07 -22.53
CA LEU A 525 -0.87 41.73 -21.58
C LEU A 525 -0.16 42.88 -20.83
N ALA A 526 -0.92 43.71 -20.13
CA ALA A 526 -0.37 44.82 -19.33
C ALA A 526 0.32 44.33 -18.06
N HIS A 527 -0.21 43.26 -17.45
CA HIS A 527 0.23 42.69 -16.17
C HIS A 527 0.66 41.24 -16.33
N ASN A 528 1.44 40.73 -15.36
CA ASN A 528 1.86 39.35 -15.35
C ASN A 528 0.67 38.39 -15.21
N ILE A 529 0.67 37.34 -15.99
CA ILE A 529 -0.37 36.31 -15.99
C ILE A 529 -0.14 35.38 -14.80
N THR A 530 -1.12 35.28 -13.91
CA THR A 530 -1.07 34.42 -12.75
C THR A 530 -1.79 33.10 -12.98
N GLY A 531 -2.83 33.08 -13.82
CA GLY A 531 -3.62 31.89 -14.11
C GLY A 531 -4.29 31.93 -15.47
N ILE A 532 -4.52 30.76 -16.05
CA ILE A 532 -5.32 30.60 -17.27
C ILE A 532 -6.22 29.37 -17.13
N VAL A 533 -7.43 29.44 -17.60
CA VAL A 533 -8.41 28.33 -17.57
C VAL A 533 -9.38 28.43 -18.73
N VAL A 534 -9.78 27.31 -19.30
CA VAL A 534 -10.85 27.28 -20.31
C VAL A 534 -12.19 27.17 -19.62
N PHE A 535 -13.11 28.08 -19.92
CA PHE A 535 -14.45 28.08 -19.34
C PHE A 535 -15.49 28.49 -20.35
N ARG A 536 -16.54 27.70 -20.54
CA ARG A 536 -17.67 27.98 -21.46
C ARG A 536 -17.20 28.42 -22.85
N GLU A 537 -16.26 27.64 -23.43
CA GLU A 537 -15.66 27.92 -24.75
C GLU A 537 -14.90 29.25 -24.87
N GLN A 538 -14.44 29.80 -23.75
CA GLN A 538 -13.60 30.99 -23.70
C GLN A 538 -12.32 30.63 -22.90
N LEU A 539 -11.21 31.31 -23.24
CA LEU A 539 -10.00 31.22 -22.42
C LEU A 539 -10.01 32.42 -21.46
N ILE A 540 -10.15 32.16 -20.19
CA ILE A 540 -10.11 33.17 -19.13
C ILE A 540 -8.66 33.31 -18.67
N ILE A 541 -8.18 34.55 -18.63
CA ILE A 541 -6.79 34.91 -18.31
C ILE A 541 -6.83 35.79 -17.07
N PHE A 542 -6.21 35.29 -16.01
CA PHE A 542 -6.04 36.04 -14.77
C PHE A 542 -4.66 36.65 -14.73
N THR A 543 -4.60 37.90 -14.35
CA THR A 543 -3.33 38.60 -14.06
C THR A 543 -3.31 39.00 -12.59
N THR A 544 -2.27 39.70 -12.16
CA THR A 544 -2.18 40.24 -10.79
C THR A 544 -3.31 41.19 -10.46
N ASP A 545 -3.84 41.95 -11.46
CA ASP A 545 -4.76 43.05 -11.25
C ASP A 545 -6.02 42.96 -12.10
N THR A 546 -6.03 42.14 -13.15
CA THR A 546 -7.13 42.10 -14.10
C THR A 546 -7.55 40.66 -14.42
N VAL A 547 -8.80 40.49 -14.85
CA VAL A 547 -9.28 39.26 -15.48
C VAL A 547 -9.79 39.59 -16.87
N SER A 548 -9.35 38.83 -17.86
CA SER A 548 -9.73 39.00 -19.25
C SER A 548 -10.21 37.70 -19.85
N ARG A 549 -11.00 37.77 -20.93
CA ARG A 549 -11.39 36.59 -21.71
C ARG A 549 -10.89 36.69 -23.14
N LEU A 550 -10.41 35.61 -23.66
CA LEU A 550 -10.05 35.44 -25.06
C LEU A 550 -11.10 34.55 -25.73
N THR A 551 -11.69 35.09 -26.80
CA THR A 551 -12.64 34.36 -27.65
C THR A 551 -12.08 34.24 -29.06
N GLY A 552 -12.64 33.34 -29.87
CA GLY A 552 -12.17 33.03 -31.21
C GLY A 552 -11.62 31.63 -31.32
N SER A 553 -11.25 31.22 -32.52
CA SER A 553 -10.75 29.89 -32.84
C SER A 553 -9.41 29.88 -33.59
N SER A 554 -8.97 31.05 -34.03
CA SER A 554 -7.71 31.20 -34.78
C SER A 554 -7.15 32.63 -34.61
N THR A 555 -5.92 32.85 -35.06
CA THR A 555 -5.26 34.15 -35.04
C THR A 555 -6.06 35.23 -35.75
N ALA A 556 -6.94 34.89 -36.72
CA ALA A 556 -7.73 35.85 -37.48
C ALA A 556 -8.93 36.38 -36.67
N ASP A 557 -9.42 35.62 -35.71
CA ASP A 557 -10.63 35.97 -34.93
C ASP A 557 -10.42 36.07 -33.42
N PHE A 558 -9.19 35.85 -32.93
CA PHE A 558 -8.91 36.04 -31.49
C PHE A 558 -9.22 37.47 -31.04
N ARG A 559 -10.04 37.58 -30.01
CA ARG A 559 -10.41 38.85 -29.37
C ARG A 559 -10.23 38.77 -27.87
N LEU A 560 -9.33 39.58 -27.34
CA LEU A 560 -9.11 39.75 -25.92
C LEU A 560 -10.05 40.87 -25.41
N GLN A 561 -10.84 40.57 -24.39
CA GLN A 561 -11.81 41.48 -23.76
C GLN A 561 -11.63 41.44 -22.25
N PRO A 562 -11.55 42.61 -21.57
CA PRO A 562 -11.49 42.63 -20.11
C PRO A 562 -12.85 42.23 -19.52
N ILE A 563 -12.80 41.50 -18.40
CA ILE A 563 -13.93 41.18 -17.51
C ILE A 563 -13.89 42.17 -16.34
N THR A 564 -12.73 42.32 -15.71
CA THR A 564 -12.48 43.33 -14.66
C THR A 564 -11.09 43.92 -14.79
N GLU A 565 -10.92 45.16 -14.40
CA GLU A 565 -9.65 45.92 -14.51
C GLU A 565 -8.96 46.19 -13.17
N ASN A 566 -9.60 45.87 -12.04
CA ASN A 566 -9.06 46.17 -10.70
C ASN A 566 -9.04 44.98 -9.73
N ILE A 567 -9.46 43.82 -10.18
CA ILE A 567 -9.51 42.59 -9.37
C ILE A 567 -8.83 41.49 -10.14
N GLY A 568 -7.63 41.10 -9.66
CA GLY A 568 -6.85 40.02 -10.24
C GLY A 568 -6.86 38.76 -9.36
N CYS A 569 -6.05 37.80 -9.73
CA CYS A 569 -5.85 36.54 -8.99
C CYS A 569 -4.43 36.53 -8.37
N ILE A 570 -4.36 36.29 -7.07
CA ILE A 570 -3.07 36.19 -6.34
C ILE A 570 -2.26 34.99 -6.80
N ASN A 571 -2.92 33.85 -6.99
CA ASN A 571 -2.25 32.59 -7.32
C ASN A 571 -3.14 31.75 -8.22
N GLY A 572 -2.69 31.48 -9.44
CA GLY A 572 -3.47 30.74 -10.42
C GLY A 572 -3.68 29.24 -10.09
N ASP A 573 -2.98 28.68 -9.10
CA ASP A 573 -3.23 27.34 -8.64
C ASP A 573 -4.49 27.22 -7.77
N THR A 574 -5.13 28.38 -7.50
CA THR A 574 -6.43 28.46 -6.82
C THR A 574 -7.60 28.56 -7.79
N VAL A 575 -7.33 28.69 -9.09
CA VAL A 575 -8.37 28.84 -10.11
C VAL A 575 -8.95 27.48 -10.45
N GLN A 576 -10.24 27.27 -10.16
CA GLN A 576 -10.94 26.01 -10.42
C GLN A 576 -12.37 26.26 -10.90
N GLU A 577 -12.85 25.40 -11.79
CA GLU A 577 -14.27 25.37 -12.18
C GLU A 577 -15.07 24.55 -11.17
N VAL A 578 -16.02 25.19 -10.52
CA VAL A 578 -16.88 24.61 -9.49
C VAL A 578 -18.36 24.93 -9.75
N GLY A 579 -19.17 23.89 -9.92
CA GLY A 579 -20.62 24.05 -10.09
C GLY A 579 -21.03 24.99 -11.24
N GLY A 580 -20.27 25.00 -12.33
CA GLY A 580 -20.53 25.81 -13.51
C GLY A 580 -20.14 27.28 -13.38
N ASP A 581 -19.23 27.60 -12.46
CA ASP A 581 -18.59 28.89 -12.26
C ASP A 581 -17.09 28.72 -11.99
N ILE A 582 -16.29 29.77 -12.00
CA ILE A 582 -14.87 29.73 -11.64
C ILE A 582 -14.69 30.37 -10.27
N MET A 583 -14.11 29.64 -9.36
CA MET A 583 -13.64 30.15 -8.07
C MET A 583 -12.13 30.40 -8.13
N TYR A 584 -11.70 31.56 -7.60
CA TYR A 584 -10.30 31.95 -7.57
C TYR A 584 -9.98 32.80 -6.35
N LEU A 585 -8.72 32.90 -5.98
CA LEU A 585 -8.25 33.68 -4.85
C LEU A 585 -7.86 35.09 -5.30
N ALA A 586 -8.63 36.06 -4.88
CA ALA A 586 -8.37 37.51 -5.05
C ALA A 586 -7.70 38.08 -3.79
N PRO A 587 -7.17 39.32 -3.83
CA PRO A 587 -6.52 39.95 -2.67
C PRO A 587 -7.38 40.07 -1.41
N ASP A 588 -8.67 40.09 -1.56
CA ASP A 588 -9.67 40.28 -0.49
C ASP A 588 -10.42 38.99 -0.10
N GLY A 589 -10.11 37.87 -0.73
CA GLY A 589 -10.72 36.59 -0.44
C GLY A 589 -11.00 35.75 -1.68
N LEU A 590 -11.76 34.67 -1.48
CA LEU A 590 -12.21 33.80 -2.57
C LEU A 590 -13.41 34.40 -3.29
N ARG A 591 -13.36 34.51 -4.62
CA ARG A 591 -14.40 35.10 -5.48
C ARG A 591 -14.91 34.13 -6.52
N LEU A 592 -16.12 34.37 -7.00
CA LEU A 592 -16.71 33.73 -8.15
C LEU A 592 -16.62 34.64 -9.38
N LEU A 593 -16.22 34.09 -10.54
CA LEU A 593 -16.07 34.85 -11.76
C LEU A 593 -17.41 35.47 -12.24
N SER A 594 -18.51 34.72 -12.18
CA SER A 594 -19.83 35.18 -12.61
C SER A 594 -20.32 36.36 -11.75
N ALA A 595 -20.04 36.32 -10.45
CA ALA A 595 -20.38 37.45 -9.57
C ALA A 595 -19.54 38.68 -9.94
N THR A 596 -18.26 38.51 -10.23
CA THR A 596 -17.34 39.58 -10.63
C THR A 596 -17.78 40.20 -11.99
N ASP A 597 -18.09 39.37 -12.99
CA ASP A 597 -18.53 39.83 -14.32
C ASP A 597 -19.88 40.57 -14.27
N ARG A 598 -20.82 40.11 -13.41
CA ARG A 598 -22.15 40.72 -13.26
C ARG A 598 -22.13 42.06 -12.54
N ILE A 599 -21.29 42.19 -11.53
CA ILE A 599 -21.27 43.37 -10.66
C ILE A 599 -20.22 44.42 -11.13
N GLY A 600 -19.36 44.05 -12.07
CA GLY A 600 -18.17 44.81 -12.41
C GLY A 600 -17.14 44.77 -11.27
N ASP A 601 -16.37 45.80 -11.14
CA ASP A 601 -15.27 45.85 -10.12
C ASP A 601 -15.75 46.17 -8.68
N PHE A 602 -17.04 46.21 -8.44
CA PHE A 602 -17.56 46.49 -7.10
C PHE A 602 -17.48 45.26 -6.19
N ALA A 603 -16.79 45.43 -5.09
CA ALA A 603 -16.44 44.39 -4.11
C ALA A 603 -17.60 43.88 -3.25
N LEU A 604 -18.79 43.78 -3.78
CA LEU A 604 -19.99 43.46 -3.00
C LEU A 604 -20.21 41.96 -2.81
N ASP A 605 -19.48 41.08 -3.51
CA ASP A 605 -19.77 39.64 -3.45
C ASP A 605 -18.50 38.77 -3.43
N VAL A 606 -17.80 38.84 -2.31
CA VAL A 606 -16.72 37.90 -2.00
C VAL A 606 -17.36 36.61 -1.50
N ALA A 607 -17.18 35.51 -2.20
CA ALA A 607 -17.77 34.22 -1.84
C ALA A 607 -17.38 33.76 -0.42
N SER A 608 -16.20 34.17 0.07
CA SER A 608 -15.71 33.90 1.40
C SER A 608 -16.08 34.96 2.46
N ASP A 609 -17.02 35.88 2.19
CA ASP A 609 -17.38 36.92 3.17
C ASP A 609 -17.94 36.34 4.48
N LYS A 610 -18.69 35.23 4.41
CA LYS A 610 -19.22 34.54 5.58
C LYS A 610 -18.10 34.07 6.54
N ILE A 611 -16.92 33.77 6.00
CA ILE A 611 -15.75 33.29 6.76
C ILE A 611 -14.60 34.29 6.74
N LYS A 612 -14.89 35.59 6.73
CA LYS A 612 -13.91 36.64 6.53
C LYS A 612 -12.72 36.60 7.47
N GLU A 613 -12.91 36.27 8.75
CA GLU A 613 -11.80 36.13 9.70
C GLU A 613 -10.92 34.93 9.38
N ASP A 614 -11.51 33.78 9.07
CA ASP A 614 -10.75 32.57 8.74
C ASP A 614 -10.08 32.68 7.38
N ALA A 615 -10.75 33.29 6.39
CA ALA A 615 -10.15 33.62 5.10
C ALA A 615 -8.97 34.58 5.25
N SER A 616 -9.08 35.58 6.11
CA SER A 616 -7.98 36.52 6.39
C SER A 616 -6.79 35.83 7.07
N LYS A 617 -7.04 34.93 8.02
CA LYS A 617 -5.99 34.10 8.64
C LYS A 617 -5.34 33.16 7.62
N PHE A 618 -6.14 32.55 6.75
CA PHE A 618 -5.66 31.67 5.67
C PHE A 618 -4.76 32.42 4.69
N LEU A 619 -5.09 33.67 4.35
CA LEU A 619 -4.29 34.52 3.48
C LEU A 619 -3.03 35.07 4.16
N SER A 620 -3.11 35.36 5.48
CA SER A 620 -2.01 35.99 6.18
C SER A 620 -0.82 35.05 6.36
N GLY A 621 0.34 35.43 5.82
CA GLY A 621 1.60 34.70 5.97
C GLY A 621 1.76 33.47 5.08
N ASN A 622 0.84 33.24 4.13
CA ASN A 622 0.94 32.16 3.16
C ASN A 622 1.16 32.73 1.76
N THR A 623 2.06 32.12 1.02
CA THR A 623 2.38 32.52 -0.36
C THR A 623 2.21 31.36 -1.35
N ALA A 624 2.07 30.14 -0.87
CA ALA A 624 1.91 28.94 -1.68
C ALA A 624 0.56 28.30 -1.41
N TYR A 625 -0.21 28.11 -2.48
CA TYR A 625 -1.53 27.51 -2.44
C TYR A 625 -1.62 26.38 -3.46
N CYS A 626 -2.52 25.44 -3.20
CA CYS A 626 -3.00 24.47 -4.20
C CYS A 626 -4.49 24.24 -3.99
N SER A 627 -5.21 23.92 -5.04
CA SER A 627 -6.64 23.67 -4.97
C SER A 627 -7.07 22.52 -5.87
N THR A 628 -8.22 21.95 -5.53
CA THR A 628 -8.88 20.91 -6.33
C THR A 628 -10.39 21.03 -6.22
N VAL A 629 -11.07 20.38 -7.15
CA VAL A 629 -12.53 20.24 -7.13
C VAL A 629 -12.89 18.80 -6.89
N VAL A 630 -13.82 18.57 -5.95
CA VAL A 630 -14.47 17.29 -5.73
C VAL A 630 -15.84 17.35 -6.35
N ARG A 631 -15.97 16.82 -7.57
CA ARG A 631 -17.17 16.99 -8.41
C ARG A 631 -18.37 16.27 -7.83
N GLU A 632 -18.18 15.07 -7.30
CA GLU A 632 -19.23 14.29 -6.63
C GLU A 632 -19.88 15.06 -5.49
N LYS A 633 -19.09 15.83 -4.73
CA LYS A 633 -19.54 16.58 -3.57
C LYS A 633 -19.86 18.06 -3.90
N SER A 634 -19.66 18.49 -5.15
CA SER A 634 -19.72 19.91 -5.56
C SER A 634 -18.88 20.82 -4.66
N GLN A 635 -17.67 20.38 -4.33
CA GLN A 635 -16.78 21.07 -3.41
C GLN A 635 -15.57 21.64 -4.14
N TYR A 636 -15.20 22.84 -3.71
CA TYR A 636 -13.89 23.43 -3.95
C TYR A 636 -13.06 23.30 -2.66
N ARG A 637 -11.87 22.78 -2.78
CA ARG A 637 -10.94 22.63 -1.65
C ARG A 637 -9.64 23.34 -1.97
N VAL A 638 -9.23 24.25 -1.11
CA VAL A 638 -7.97 24.99 -1.23
C VAL A 638 -7.14 24.80 0.03
N PHE A 639 -5.85 24.55 -0.17
CA PHE A 639 -4.89 24.30 0.89
C PHE A 639 -3.74 25.29 0.79
N SER A 640 -3.18 25.63 1.93
CA SER A 640 -1.97 26.41 2.06
C SER A 640 -0.92 25.60 2.81
N TYR A 641 0.21 25.35 2.18
CA TYR A 641 1.32 24.62 2.75
C TYR A 641 2.61 25.41 2.60
N VAL A 642 3.32 25.56 3.70
CA VAL A 642 4.67 26.18 3.74
C VAL A 642 5.63 25.14 4.29
N SER A 643 6.63 24.75 3.51
CA SER A 643 7.60 23.69 3.87
C SER A 643 8.38 23.96 5.16
N SER A 644 8.54 25.24 5.53
CA SER A 644 9.18 25.67 6.77
C SER A 644 8.28 25.59 8.01
N ARG A 645 6.99 25.35 7.86
CA ARG A 645 6.08 25.15 8.99
C ARG A 645 6.22 23.75 9.55
N ALA A 646 6.31 23.67 10.88
CA ALA A 646 6.25 22.41 11.58
C ALA A 646 5.01 21.61 11.16
N SER A 647 5.11 20.31 11.21
CA SER A 647 4.15 19.32 10.66
C SER A 647 2.68 19.49 11.06
N SER A 648 2.35 20.38 11.98
CA SER A 648 0.98 20.58 12.51
C SER A 648 0.19 21.72 11.87
N ALA A 649 0.76 22.55 11.00
CA ALA A 649 0.13 23.76 10.51
C ALA A 649 -0.13 23.72 9.00
N SER A 650 -1.01 22.85 8.56
CA SER A 650 -1.62 22.95 7.23
C SER A 650 -3.05 23.45 7.41
N ASP A 651 -3.35 24.58 6.83
CA ASP A 651 -4.69 25.14 6.83
C ASP A 651 -5.35 24.89 5.48
N GLY A 652 -6.60 24.49 5.49
CA GLY A 652 -7.40 24.34 4.29
C GLY A 652 -8.81 24.86 4.49
N LEU A 653 -9.42 25.25 3.39
CA LEU A 653 -10.83 25.69 3.32
C LEU A 653 -11.57 24.76 2.36
N ILE A 654 -12.77 24.36 2.75
CA ILE A 654 -13.71 23.64 1.89
C ILE A 654 -14.91 24.52 1.65
N ALA A 655 -15.25 24.75 0.39
CA ALA A 655 -16.46 25.39 -0.05
C ALA A 655 -17.37 24.35 -0.69
N THR A 656 -18.54 24.10 -0.13
CA THR A 656 -19.57 23.23 -0.73
C THR A 656 -20.62 24.09 -1.41
N LYS A 657 -20.84 23.89 -2.72
CA LYS A 657 -21.89 24.57 -3.47
C LYS A 657 -23.20 23.81 -3.39
N LEU A 658 -24.18 24.36 -2.71
CA LEU A 658 -25.52 23.82 -2.64
C LEU A 658 -26.32 24.18 -3.89
N SER A 659 -27.14 23.28 -4.40
CA SER A 659 -27.70 23.31 -5.77
C SER A 659 -28.74 24.39 -6.05
N ALA A 660 -29.18 25.18 -5.09
CA ALA A 660 -30.38 25.99 -5.25
C ALA A 660 -30.21 27.50 -5.23
N GLN A 661 -29.03 28.05 -4.88
CA GLN A 661 -28.94 29.51 -4.64
C GLN A 661 -27.54 30.04 -4.96
N GLY A 662 -27.44 30.98 -5.86
CA GLY A 662 -26.27 31.76 -6.32
C GLY A 662 -24.99 31.76 -5.41
N SER A 663 -24.37 32.91 -5.16
CA SER A 663 -23.27 33.07 -4.19
C SER A 663 -23.68 32.76 -2.74
N ASP A 664 -24.95 32.97 -2.41
CA ASP A 664 -25.51 32.63 -1.10
C ASP A 664 -25.60 31.13 -0.84
N GLY A 665 -25.47 30.28 -1.86
CA GLY A 665 -25.50 28.82 -1.79
C GLY A 665 -24.15 28.17 -1.48
N ILE A 666 -23.11 28.92 -1.08
CA ILE A 666 -21.82 28.39 -0.70
C ILE A 666 -21.74 28.30 0.83
N GLU A 667 -21.48 27.12 1.33
CA GLU A 667 -21.20 26.86 2.74
C GLU A 667 -19.75 26.42 2.95
N TRP A 668 -19.17 26.88 4.04
CA TRP A 668 -17.74 26.77 4.29
C TRP A 668 -17.44 25.89 5.49
N SER A 669 -16.25 25.29 5.46
CA SER A 669 -15.62 24.64 6.62
C SER A 669 -14.10 24.77 6.52
N THR A 670 -13.41 24.47 7.63
CA THR A 670 -11.95 24.46 7.68
C THR A 670 -11.41 23.05 7.80
N THR A 671 -10.19 22.83 7.31
CA THR A 671 -9.45 21.57 7.53
C THR A 671 -8.10 21.83 8.16
N LYS A 672 -7.67 20.90 9.00
CA LYS A 672 -6.30 20.83 9.56
C LYS A 672 -5.77 19.43 9.43
N GLY A 673 -4.46 19.31 9.16
CA GLY A 673 -3.78 18.01 9.06
C GLY A 673 -3.54 17.52 7.64
N ILE A 674 -4.21 18.09 6.62
CA ILE A 674 -3.96 17.77 5.20
C ILE A 674 -2.86 18.69 4.68
N LYS A 675 -1.66 18.14 4.47
CA LYS A 675 -0.47 18.88 4.04
C LYS A 675 -0.29 18.72 2.54
N ALA A 676 -0.99 19.51 1.75
CA ALA A 676 -0.90 19.47 0.30
C ALA A 676 -0.13 20.66 -0.25
N SER A 677 1.00 20.43 -0.94
CA SER A 677 1.70 21.42 -1.74
C SER A 677 1.30 21.37 -3.21
N VAL A 678 0.93 20.20 -3.67
CA VAL A 678 0.37 19.93 -5.00
C VAL A 678 -0.79 18.95 -4.85
N ILE A 679 -1.83 19.17 -5.65
CA ILE A 679 -3.05 18.35 -5.63
C ILE A 679 -3.66 18.33 -7.03
N ASP A 680 -4.20 17.18 -7.42
CA ASP A 680 -4.96 17.03 -8.67
C ASP A 680 -6.09 16.03 -8.47
N SER A 681 -7.15 16.14 -9.27
CA SER A 681 -8.27 15.23 -9.26
C SER A 681 -8.68 14.80 -10.67
N THR A 682 -9.07 13.57 -10.82
CA THR A 682 -9.60 13.03 -12.07
C THR A 682 -10.86 12.23 -11.79
N TYR A 683 -11.90 12.50 -12.60
CA TYR A 683 -13.15 11.77 -12.55
C TYR A 683 -13.16 10.68 -13.63
N ASN A 684 -13.34 9.44 -13.23
CA ASN A 684 -13.51 8.33 -14.15
C ASN A 684 -14.97 8.12 -14.47
N ILE A 685 -15.34 8.42 -15.71
CA ILE A 685 -16.71 8.28 -16.20
C ILE A 685 -17.17 6.81 -16.21
N THR A 686 -16.25 5.87 -16.45
CA THR A 686 -16.58 4.44 -16.57
C THR A 686 -17.01 3.84 -15.24
N ASN A 687 -16.33 4.21 -14.15
CA ASN A 687 -16.60 3.67 -12.81
C ASN A 687 -17.39 4.63 -11.93
N ALA A 688 -17.70 5.83 -12.42
CA ALA A 688 -18.31 6.93 -11.67
C ALA A 688 -17.57 7.22 -10.34
N THR A 689 -16.25 7.19 -10.37
CA THR A 689 -15.39 7.44 -9.20
C THR A 689 -14.47 8.62 -9.43
N GLU A 690 -14.28 9.43 -8.42
CA GLU A 690 -13.30 10.51 -8.41
C GLU A 690 -12.06 10.10 -7.64
N THR A 691 -10.89 10.25 -8.25
CA THR A 691 -9.61 10.03 -7.60
C THR A 691 -8.95 11.37 -7.36
N ILE A 692 -8.65 11.66 -6.11
CA ILE A 692 -7.96 12.88 -5.69
C ILE A 692 -6.63 12.47 -5.10
N ALA A 693 -5.54 12.98 -5.65
CA ALA A 693 -4.21 12.73 -5.12
C ALA A 693 -3.51 14.04 -4.78
N PHE A 694 -2.71 14.01 -3.73
CA PHE A 694 -1.86 15.13 -3.34
C PHE A 694 -0.48 14.65 -2.89
N SER A 695 0.47 15.57 -2.84
CA SER A 695 1.80 15.32 -2.31
C SER A 695 2.33 16.59 -1.64
N ASN A 696 3.41 16.40 -0.89
CA ASN A 696 4.16 17.47 -0.22
C ASN A 696 5.67 17.12 -0.25
N ASN A 697 6.43 17.56 0.74
CA ASN A 697 7.87 17.31 0.84
C ASN A 697 8.25 16.07 1.69
N ASP A 698 7.28 15.23 2.07
CA ASP A 698 7.52 14.05 2.91
C ASP A 698 7.81 12.76 2.13
N ASN A 699 8.03 12.86 0.87
CA ASN A 699 8.40 11.78 -0.04
C ASN A 699 7.27 10.79 -0.43
N TYR A 700 6.01 11.12 -0.16
CA TYR A 700 4.88 10.29 -0.54
C TYR A 700 3.84 11.05 -1.38
N ALA A 701 3.12 10.31 -2.21
CA ALA A 701 1.84 10.75 -2.76
C ALA A 701 0.70 10.07 -1.99
N TYR A 702 -0.37 10.79 -1.77
CA TYR A 702 -1.52 10.37 -0.99
C TYR A 702 -2.80 10.41 -1.80
N LEU A 703 -3.72 9.50 -1.50
CA LEU A 703 -5.10 9.54 -1.96
C LEU A 703 -5.96 10.21 -0.89
N LEU A 704 -6.59 11.32 -1.25
CA LEU A 704 -7.53 12.03 -0.38
C LEU A 704 -8.91 11.37 -0.41
N ASP A 705 -9.70 11.61 0.63
CA ASP A 705 -11.02 10.99 0.85
C ASP A 705 -10.95 9.44 0.93
N SER A 706 -9.82 8.92 1.42
CA SER A 706 -9.51 7.50 1.56
C SER A 706 -9.23 7.15 3.01
N GLY A 707 -10.00 6.19 3.57
CA GLY A 707 -9.85 5.76 4.96
C GLY A 707 -10.39 6.76 5.99
N ASN A 708 -10.16 6.48 7.26
CA ASN A 708 -10.72 7.22 8.41
C ASN A 708 -9.65 7.95 9.23
N THR A 709 -8.40 7.95 8.78
CA THR A 709 -7.24 8.55 9.44
C THR A 709 -6.38 9.33 8.44
N PHE A 710 -5.55 10.21 8.92
CA PHE A 710 -4.51 10.87 8.15
C PHE A 710 -3.24 10.00 8.17
N ASP A 711 -3.19 8.98 7.29
CA ASP A 711 -2.11 8.00 7.20
C ASP A 711 -1.75 7.41 8.59
N GLY A 712 -2.79 6.93 9.31
CA GLY A 712 -2.65 6.34 10.65
C GLY A 712 -2.80 7.34 11.82
N THR A 713 -2.82 8.65 11.57
CA THR A 713 -3.09 9.67 12.60
C THR A 713 -4.59 9.96 12.65
N ASN A 714 -5.16 10.00 13.84
CA ASN A 714 -6.57 10.29 14.03
C ASN A 714 -6.94 11.69 13.52
N ILE A 715 -8.16 11.81 12.98
CA ILE A 715 -8.71 13.08 12.51
C ILE A 715 -9.38 13.78 13.69
N GLU A 716 -8.83 14.90 14.13
CA GLU A 716 -9.48 15.75 15.13
C GLU A 716 -10.55 16.60 14.43
N ALA A 717 -11.81 16.19 14.58
CA ALA A 717 -12.98 16.87 14.02
C ALA A 717 -13.72 17.63 15.13
N ILE A 718 -13.99 18.90 14.91
CA ILE A 718 -14.65 19.78 15.91
C ILE A 718 -15.76 20.57 15.21
N MET A 719 -16.96 20.47 15.74
CA MET A 719 -18.08 21.33 15.39
C MET A 719 -18.57 22.06 16.66
N GLN A 720 -18.72 23.35 16.57
CA GLN A 720 -19.35 24.16 17.62
C GLN A 720 -20.31 25.17 16.99
N THR A 721 -21.56 25.21 17.49
CA THR A 721 -22.54 26.23 17.08
C THR A 721 -22.20 27.59 17.70
N ALA A 722 -22.81 28.62 17.20
CA ALA A 722 -22.85 29.89 17.93
C ALA A 722 -23.73 29.79 19.19
N PHE A 723 -23.66 30.81 20.07
CA PHE A 723 -24.51 30.87 21.26
C PHE A 723 -25.93 31.33 20.88
N MET A 724 -26.86 30.38 20.92
CA MET A 724 -28.26 30.54 20.53
C MET A 724 -29.09 30.93 21.74
N PRO A 725 -29.90 32.00 21.66
CA PRO A 725 -30.76 32.44 22.78
C PRO A 725 -32.03 31.60 22.95
N ILE A 726 -32.32 30.68 22.05
CA ILE A 726 -33.57 29.88 22.03
C ILE A 726 -34.80 30.72 22.35
N ASN A 727 -35.34 31.36 21.36
CA ASN A 727 -36.45 32.36 21.42
C ASN A 727 -36.01 33.69 22.07
N ASP A 728 -36.49 34.04 23.25
CA ASP A 728 -36.21 35.32 23.90
C ASP A 728 -34.82 35.30 24.60
N PRO A 729 -33.87 36.18 24.24
CA PRO A 729 -32.55 36.23 24.85
C PRO A 729 -32.51 36.78 26.28
N GLN A 730 -33.62 37.33 26.76
CA GLN A 730 -33.74 37.90 28.10
C GLN A 730 -34.34 36.90 29.12
N ILE A 731 -34.72 35.72 28.67
CA ILE A 731 -35.32 34.70 29.53
C ILE A 731 -34.34 33.54 29.72
N ARG A 732 -34.01 33.23 30.97
CA ARG A 732 -33.16 32.09 31.28
C ARG A 732 -33.93 30.77 31.02
N LYS A 733 -33.24 29.77 30.47
CA LYS A 733 -33.78 28.45 30.16
C LYS A 733 -33.01 27.40 30.95
N THR A 734 -33.69 26.40 31.45
CA THR A 734 -33.11 25.19 32.02
C THR A 734 -33.27 24.07 31.03
N PHE A 735 -32.14 23.48 30.64
CA PHE A 735 -32.07 22.41 29.64
C PHE A 735 -31.99 21.05 30.34
N TYR A 736 -32.61 20.04 29.78
CA TYR A 736 -32.72 18.72 30.38
C TYR A 736 -32.26 17.60 29.46
N LYS A 737 -32.47 17.78 28.13
CA LYS A 737 -32.19 16.73 27.19
C LYS A 737 -31.84 17.33 25.84
N ALA A 738 -30.85 16.71 25.16
CA ALA A 738 -30.57 16.89 23.76
C ALA A 738 -30.78 15.55 23.05
N VAL A 739 -31.45 15.57 21.93
CA VAL A 739 -31.62 14.39 21.08
C VAL A 739 -30.90 14.68 19.79
N LEU A 740 -29.78 13.99 19.58
CA LEU A 740 -28.96 14.14 18.39
C LEU A 740 -29.39 13.10 17.32
N PHE A 741 -29.57 13.59 16.11
CA PHE A 741 -29.78 12.76 14.92
C PHE A 741 -28.48 12.71 14.15
N ILE A 742 -27.90 11.53 14.09
CA ILE A 742 -26.58 11.27 13.48
C ILE A 742 -26.73 10.13 12.49
N ASP A 743 -26.23 10.30 11.26
CA ASP A 743 -26.14 9.22 10.27
C ASP A 743 -24.72 8.66 10.25
N PRO A 744 -24.45 7.53 10.94
CA PRO A 744 -23.12 6.98 11.05
C PRO A 744 -22.80 6.04 9.88
N GLU A 745 -21.56 6.11 9.33
CA GLU A 745 -21.02 5.11 8.40
C GLU A 745 -20.47 3.86 9.11
N GLY A 746 -20.45 3.86 10.45
CA GLY A 746 -19.94 2.75 11.29
C GLY A 746 -20.10 3.06 12.78
N THR A 747 -19.21 2.49 13.60
CA THR A 747 -19.20 2.80 15.03
C THR A 747 -18.78 4.24 15.26
N ILE A 748 -19.46 4.95 16.15
CA ILE A 748 -19.11 6.31 16.60
C ILE A 748 -18.63 6.31 18.05
N ASP A 749 -17.78 7.27 18.37
CA ASP A 749 -17.32 7.58 19.72
C ASP A 749 -17.06 9.09 19.76
N LEU A 750 -18.06 9.84 20.21
CA LEU A 750 -18.10 11.29 20.13
C LEU A 750 -18.11 11.91 21.51
N ASP A 751 -17.44 13.02 21.65
CA ASP A 751 -17.57 13.93 22.79
C ASP A 751 -18.62 14.99 22.50
N PHE A 752 -19.68 15.01 23.26
CA PHE A 752 -20.72 16.02 23.23
C PHE A 752 -20.66 16.91 24.45
N SER A 753 -20.72 18.21 24.27
CA SER A 753 -20.85 19.17 25.36
C SER A 753 -21.76 20.32 24.99
N VAL A 754 -22.41 20.87 25.97
CA VAL A 754 -23.15 22.13 25.84
C VAL A 754 -22.44 23.23 26.62
N ARG A 755 -22.49 24.44 26.09
CA ARG A 755 -21.85 25.62 26.67
C ARG A 755 -22.89 26.71 26.88
N TYR A 756 -22.80 27.39 28.00
CA TYR A 756 -23.76 28.46 28.40
C TYR A 756 -23.09 29.82 28.45
N ASP A 757 -23.83 30.86 28.06
CA ASP A 757 -23.55 32.28 28.28
C ASP A 757 -22.09 32.70 27.99
N PHE A 758 -21.61 32.30 26.80
CA PHE A 758 -20.28 32.62 26.28
C PHE A 758 -19.11 32.12 27.17
N GLU A 759 -19.34 31.10 27.99
CA GLU A 759 -18.35 30.54 28.92
C GLU A 759 -17.76 31.60 29.88
N SER A 760 -18.56 32.57 30.22
CA SER A 760 -18.10 33.72 31.02
C SER A 760 -17.64 33.30 32.42
N LEU A 761 -16.34 33.43 32.68
CA LEU A 761 -15.73 33.21 34.01
C LEU A 761 -16.06 34.30 35.04
N LEU A 762 -16.69 35.39 34.58
CA LEU A 762 -17.10 36.51 35.43
C LEU A 762 -18.45 36.29 36.10
N ARG A 763 -19.19 35.24 35.68
CA ARG A 763 -20.49 34.87 36.23
C ARG A 763 -20.32 33.56 37.02
N ASN A 764 -20.20 33.70 38.34
CA ASN A 764 -20.00 32.56 39.26
C ASN A 764 -21.21 31.64 39.38
N ASP A 765 -22.36 31.98 38.79
CA ASP A 765 -23.62 31.25 38.86
C ASP A 765 -23.80 30.28 37.69
N ILE A 766 -22.89 30.30 36.70
CA ILE A 766 -22.98 29.45 35.54
C ILE A 766 -21.94 28.34 35.64
N ILE A 767 -22.42 27.13 35.85
CA ILE A 767 -21.60 25.91 35.81
C ILE A 767 -21.69 25.34 34.41
N GLN A 768 -20.54 25.21 33.74
CA GLN A 768 -20.46 24.51 32.44
C GLN A 768 -20.50 23.00 32.70
N PRO A 769 -21.38 22.25 32.02
CA PRO A 769 -21.46 20.81 32.18
C PRO A 769 -20.23 20.08 31.66
N ASP A 770 -20.00 18.90 32.19
CA ASP A 770 -18.96 18.00 31.74
C ASP A 770 -19.22 17.49 30.33
N ILE A 771 -18.14 16.98 29.69
CA ILE A 771 -18.21 16.31 28.39
C ILE A 771 -18.96 14.98 28.56
N ILE A 772 -19.86 14.70 27.66
CA ILE A 772 -20.64 13.47 27.59
C ILE A 772 -20.18 12.64 26.40
N GLU A 773 -19.70 11.44 26.67
CA GLU A 773 -19.33 10.50 25.61
C GLU A 773 -20.60 9.87 24.99
N ILE A 774 -20.69 9.91 23.67
CA ILE A 774 -21.71 9.25 22.86
C ILE A 774 -21.06 8.12 22.12
N LYS A 775 -21.37 6.88 22.51
CA LYS A 775 -20.83 5.69 21.85
C LYS A 775 -21.97 4.85 21.29
N THR A 776 -21.78 4.30 20.10
CA THR A 776 -22.64 3.21 19.65
C THR A 776 -22.46 2.05 20.62
N ALA A 777 -23.58 1.50 21.11
CA ALA A 777 -23.53 0.26 21.87
C ALA A 777 -22.73 -0.77 21.07
N THR A 778 -21.72 -1.38 21.70
CA THR A 778 -20.94 -2.44 21.09
C THR A 778 -21.86 -3.62 20.80
N SER A 779 -22.47 -3.60 19.62
CA SER A 779 -23.12 -4.81 19.09
C SER A 779 -22.00 -5.76 18.66
N PRO A 780 -22.06 -7.05 18.99
CA PRO A 780 -21.00 -7.97 18.63
C PRO A 780 -20.83 -7.99 17.12
N SER A 781 -19.67 -7.56 16.68
CA SER A 781 -19.12 -7.64 15.31
C SER A 781 -20.13 -7.42 14.17
N VAL A 782 -20.25 -6.18 13.72
CA VAL A 782 -20.88 -5.87 12.42
C VAL A 782 -19.90 -6.28 11.31
N ALA A 783 -20.29 -7.29 10.53
CA ALA A 783 -19.52 -7.66 9.34
C ALA A 783 -19.82 -6.72 8.18
N VAL A 784 -18.78 -6.16 7.58
CA VAL A 784 -18.87 -5.39 6.34
C VAL A 784 -18.75 -6.34 5.15
N PHE A 785 -19.56 -6.16 4.12
CA PHE A 785 -19.45 -6.92 2.87
C PHE A 785 -18.03 -6.77 2.27
N GLY A 786 -17.32 -7.90 2.09
CA GLY A 786 -15.95 -7.90 1.56
C GLY A 786 -14.85 -8.13 2.60
N GLY A 787 -15.14 -8.14 3.89
CA GLY A 787 -14.17 -8.29 4.98
C GLY A 787 -13.88 -9.72 5.45
N GLY A 788 -14.08 -10.76 4.65
CA GLY A 788 -13.68 -12.14 5.00
C GLY A 788 -14.44 -12.80 6.17
N ALA A 789 -15.55 -12.24 6.60
CA ALA A 789 -16.37 -12.81 7.67
C ALA A 789 -17.13 -14.05 7.19
N LEU A 790 -16.85 -15.20 7.82
CA LEU A 790 -17.55 -16.45 7.58
C LEU A 790 -18.85 -16.49 8.38
N PHE A 791 -19.95 -16.88 7.76
CA PHE A 791 -21.20 -17.20 8.44
C PHE A 791 -20.99 -18.46 9.29
N SER A 792 -21.03 -18.32 10.61
CA SER A 792 -20.96 -19.45 11.55
C SER A 792 -22.21 -19.51 12.40
N ALA A 793 -22.74 -20.72 12.57
CA ALA A 793 -23.96 -20.95 13.31
C ALA A 793 -23.80 -20.84 14.85
N SER A 794 -22.63 -20.49 15.36
CA SER A 794 -22.37 -20.37 16.81
C SER A 794 -21.53 -19.14 17.17
N GLY A 795 -22.11 -17.96 16.98
CA GLY A 795 -21.45 -16.70 17.33
C GLY A 795 -21.84 -15.61 16.33
N GLY A 796 -23.14 -15.37 16.24
CA GLY A 796 -23.79 -14.66 15.16
C GLY A 796 -23.18 -13.32 14.76
N VAL A 797 -22.69 -13.27 13.54
CA VAL A 797 -22.60 -12.02 12.80
C VAL A 797 -24.02 -11.64 12.41
N VAL A 798 -24.55 -10.59 12.98
CA VAL A 798 -25.86 -10.06 12.64
C VAL A 798 -25.65 -8.95 11.60
N PHE A 799 -26.25 -9.08 10.42
CA PHE A 799 -26.43 -7.93 9.55
C PHE A 799 -27.44 -7.00 10.22
N SER A 800 -26.97 -5.94 10.83
CA SER A 800 -27.82 -4.84 11.22
C SER A 800 -27.80 -3.80 10.10
N SER A 801 -28.87 -3.67 9.36
CA SER A 801 -29.05 -2.61 8.38
C SER A 801 -29.36 -1.25 9.02
N ASN A 802 -29.52 -1.19 10.35
CA ASN A 802 -29.84 0.03 11.07
C ASN A 802 -28.81 0.25 12.19
N LEU A 803 -27.82 1.05 11.91
CA LEU A 803 -27.07 1.75 12.94
C LEU A 803 -28.07 2.69 13.66
N GLU A 804 -27.93 2.81 14.98
CA GLU A 804 -28.77 3.74 15.76
C GLU A 804 -28.52 5.16 15.23
N LYS A 805 -29.59 5.85 14.87
CA LYS A 805 -29.50 7.22 14.32
C LYS A 805 -29.95 8.29 15.31
N VAL A 806 -30.50 7.90 16.46
CA VAL A 806 -31.07 8.80 17.45
C VAL A 806 -30.40 8.60 18.81
N TYR A 807 -29.68 9.61 19.24
CA TYR A 807 -28.91 9.59 20.48
C TYR A 807 -29.47 10.58 21.51
N PRO A 808 -30.32 10.14 22.44
CA PRO A 808 -30.81 10.99 23.51
C PRO A 808 -29.75 11.15 24.60
N VAL A 809 -29.43 12.39 24.93
CA VAL A 809 -28.40 12.76 25.91
C VAL A 809 -29.02 13.66 26.98
N ASN A 810 -28.83 13.33 28.26
CA ASN A 810 -29.27 14.18 29.36
C ASN A 810 -28.30 15.37 29.49
N VAL A 811 -28.83 16.57 29.44
CA VAL A 811 -28.09 17.83 29.55
C VAL A 811 -28.46 18.47 30.89
N ILE A 812 -27.48 18.98 31.60
CA ILE A 812 -27.67 19.67 32.88
C ILE A 812 -27.22 21.12 32.75
N GLY A 813 -28.00 22.03 33.25
CA GLY A 813 -27.63 23.44 33.34
C GLY A 813 -28.70 24.40 32.92
N SER A 814 -28.43 25.67 33.10
CA SER A 814 -29.32 26.74 32.67
C SER A 814 -28.53 27.98 32.23
N GLY A 815 -29.01 28.63 31.21
CA GLY A 815 -28.39 29.83 30.64
C GLY A 815 -29.37 30.66 29.85
N ASP A 816 -28.98 31.87 29.54
CA ASP A 816 -29.72 32.76 28.62
C ASP A 816 -29.47 32.32 27.17
N THR A 817 -28.25 31.85 26.90
CA THR A 817 -27.83 31.29 25.62
C THR A 817 -27.16 29.92 25.76
N ILE A 818 -27.22 29.11 24.74
CA ILE A 818 -26.61 27.79 24.68
C ILE A 818 -25.85 27.61 23.34
N ALA A 819 -24.68 27.00 23.40
CA ALA A 819 -23.96 26.50 22.25
C ALA A 819 -23.73 25.00 22.38
N LEU A 820 -23.78 24.28 21.27
CA LEU A 820 -23.50 22.84 21.18
C LEU A 820 -22.08 22.65 20.63
N ARG A 821 -21.35 21.75 21.24
CA ARG A 821 -20.02 21.34 20.76
C ARG A 821 -19.95 19.83 20.65
N ILE A 822 -19.53 19.37 19.48
CA ILE A 822 -19.30 17.97 19.16
C ILE A 822 -17.87 17.82 18.66
N SER A 823 -17.14 16.87 19.21
CA SER A 823 -15.80 16.56 18.77
C SER A 823 -15.57 15.06 18.65
N ASP A 824 -14.71 14.69 17.71
CA ASP A 824 -14.24 13.32 17.50
C ASP A 824 -12.73 13.38 17.21
N ALA A 825 -11.96 12.59 17.92
CA ALA A 825 -10.52 12.42 17.73
C ALA A 825 -10.15 10.93 17.57
N THR A 826 -11.09 10.12 17.07
CA THR A 826 -10.92 8.68 16.91
C THR A 826 -10.62 8.29 15.47
N SER A 827 -10.21 7.03 15.28
CA SER A 827 -10.07 6.41 13.95
C SER A 827 -11.36 5.81 13.40
N ASN A 828 -12.50 6.07 14.05
CA ASN A 828 -13.80 5.56 13.63
C ASN A 828 -14.24 6.15 12.28
N PRO A 829 -15.11 5.44 11.54
CA PRO A 829 -15.66 5.91 10.29
C PRO A 829 -16.32 7.30 10.38
N SER A 830 -16.55 7.90 9.21
CA SER A 830 -17.27 9.16 9.07
C SER A 830 -18.72 9.04 9.55
N PHE A 831 -19.30 10.16 9.92
CA PHE A 831 -20.71 10.30 10.28
C PHE A 831 -21.21 11.68 9.87
N THR A 832 -22.52 11.81 9.68
CA THR A 832 -23.17 13.08 9.39
C THR A 832 -24.03 13.50 10.59
N LEU A 833 -23.85 14.74 11.02
CA LEU A 833 -24.68 15.39 12.04
C LEU A 833 -25.84 16.11 11.33
N ASP A 834 -27.07 15.63 11.51
CA ASP A 834 -28.23 16.21 10.80
C ASP A 834 -28.95 17.27 11.65
N THR A 835 -29.40 16.90 12.84
CA THR A 835 -30.26 17.75 13.68
C THR A 835 -30.01 17.47 15.16
N CYS A 836 -30.19 18.48 15.99
CA CYS A 836 -30.28 18.32 17.44
C CYS A 836 -31.61 18.90 17.92
N VAL A 837 -32.38 18.14 18.72
CA VAL A 837 -33.60 18.66 19.37
C VAL A 837 -33.28 18.87 20.84
N LEU A 838 -33.39 20.12 21.29
CA LEU A 838 -33.23 20.47 22.69
C LEU A 838 -34.58 20.46 23.43
N GLU A 839 -34.64 19.80 24.57
CA GLU A 839 -35.76 19.88 25.52
C GLU A 839 -35.41 20.82 26.66
N TYR A 840 -36.23 21.84 26.88
CA TYR A 840 -35.98 22.88 27.89
C TYR A 840 -37.23 23.41 28.54
N LYS A 841 -37.05 24.11 29.65
CA LYS A 841 -38.08 24.87 30.34
C LYS A 841 -37.62 26.33 30.43
N GLN A 842 -38.53 27.25 30.12
CA GLN A 842 -38.30 28.65 30.38
C GLN A 842 -38.51 28.93 31.87
N ASN A 843 -37.58 29.66 32.47
CA ASN A 843 -37.72 30.14 33.83
C ASN A 843 -38.51 31.44 33.82
N ASP A 844 -39.28 31.70 34.91
CA ASP A 844 -40.01 32.95 35.03
C ASP A 844 -39.05 34.14 35.00
N ARG A 845 -39.50 35.29 34.40
CA ARG A 845 -38.74 36.53 34.51
C ARG A 845 -38.55 36.87 35.98
N GLN A 846 -37.30 36.98 36.48
CA GLN A 846 -37.03 37.56 37.78
C GLN A 846 -37.14 39.08 37.72
#